data_d1018f11cce1a6a1bd21743a1bb00ab1
#
_entry.id   d1018f11cce1a6a1bd21743a1bb00ab1
#
_cell.length_a   1.000
_cell.length_b   1.000
_cell.length_c   1.000
_cell.angle_alpha   90.00
_cell.angle_beta   90.00
_cell.angle_gamma   90.00
#
_symmetry.space_group_name_H-M   'P 1'
#
loop_
_entity.id
_entity.type
_entity.pdbx_description
1 polymer ?
#
loop_
_entity_poly.entity_id
_entity_poly.type
_entity_poly.pdbx_seq_one_letter_code
_entity_poly.pdbx_strand_id
1 'polypeptide(L)'
;ITADDRQFRLRGDVSLQDLSRPQDAYVYGTLSELSANTRGVGFLVRNLSHNYNGVPPLLERLGNVSFQGEISGYFTDLVTYGQLQTSLGNVKTDLKLSSDKAKGLFAYSGAVKTEDFQLGKLLDNEKLEEITFNLDVHGRHITGQLPAVELKGLIASVDYSRYRYENITLDGEYKQGGFNGKVALDDPNGSIYLNGDVNVTSKVPTFNFLAVVNKVRPHDLNLTTKYPDAEFSLKLKANFTGGSVDEMIGEINVDSLEFTAPDKAYFMQNMNIRATKQNGENQLRLTSEFLKASIEGKFQYHTLPASILNIMRKYVPSLILPPKKPIETHNNFLFDVHIYNTDILSTIFDIPLTVYTHSTLKGYFNDALQRLRVEGYFPRLQYKNNFIESGMILCENPADHIRAQVRLTSLKKKGAVNLSLDAQAKDDNVSTTLNWGNNAAVTYSGQLAAIAKFLRTSGEKPLLKAMVDVKPTDVILNDTLWKIHASQVVVDSGRVDVNNFYFSHQDRYVRINGRLSENPKDTVKVDLKDINMGYVFDIASISDDVNFEGDATGTAYASGVLKKPIMNTRLYIKNFSLNQGRLGDLDIYGEWDNENRGIRLDASIQDISPSPSRVTGIIYPLKPESGLDLNIEANELNLKFLEHYMKSIANDIKGRGTGKVHFYGKFKGLNLDGAVMTDASMKFDILNTHFAVKDTIHLAPTGLTFNNIHISDMEGHSGRMDGYLHFQHFKNLNYRFEIQANNMLVMNTKESADMPFYGTVYGTGNVLLAGNATQGLDVNVAMTTNRNTTFTYINGSVASATSNQFIKFVDKTPRRTIQDSIQVISYYEQIQQKRQAEEEQKTDIRLNILVDATPDATMRIIMDPIAGDYISGKGTGNIRTEFYNKGDVKMFGNYRINQGVYKFSLQEVIRKDFIIKDGSTITFNGAPLDANMDIQASYTVNSASLNDLIPDASAIIQQPNVRVNCIMNLSGMLVRPTIKLGIELPNERDEIQT
;
A
#
# COMPACT_ATOMS: atom_id res chain seq x y z
N ILE A 1 -19.24 -74.49 21.98
CA ILE A 1 -19.38 -73.94 23.30
C ILE A 1 -20.27 -72.72 23.24
N THR A 2 -21.24 -72.59 24.16
CA THR A 2 -22.03 -71.39 24.36
C THR A 2 -22.04 -71.06 25.84
N ALA A 3 -21.57 -69.83 26.15
CA ALA A 3 -21.67 -69.24 27.49
C ALA A 3 -22.33 -67.89 27.34
N ASP A 4 -23.35 -67.57 28.08
CA ASP A 4 -24.09 -66.33 28.04
C ASP A 4 -24.35 -65.83 29.45
N ASP A 5 -23.72 -64.68 29.77
CA ASP A 5 -23.98 -63.95 31.00
C ASP A 5 -24.32 -62.51 30.57
N ARG A 6 -24.99 -61.76 31.42
CA ARG A 6 -25.33 -60.36 31.14
C ARG A 6 -24.14 -59.45 30.84
N GLN A 7 -22.93 -59.88 31.18
CA GLN A 7 -21.67 -59.11 31.05
C GLN A 7 -20.76 -59.68 29.94
N PHE A 8 -20.95 -60.93 29.54
CA PHE A 8 -20.05 -61.65 28.67
C PHE A 8 -20.83 -62.71 27.90
N ARG A 9 -20.58 -62.84 26.60
CA ARG A 9 -21.15 -63.91 25.77
C ARG A 9 -20.07 -64.57 24.93
N LEU A 10 -20.00 -65.87 24.90
CA LEU A 10 -19.11 -66.68 24.10
C LEU A 10 -19.93 -67.70 23.29
N ARG A 11 -19.77 -67.71 22.00
CA ARG A 11 -20.31 -68.72 21.08
C ARG A 11 -19.24 -69.11 20.10
N GLY A 12 -19.10 -70.41 19.89
CA GLY A 12 -18.12 -70.88 18.90
C GLY A 12 -17.79 -72.32 19.11
N ASP A 13 -17.02 -72.89 18.18
CA ASP A 13 -16.46 -74.21 18.27
C ASP A 13 -15.00 -74.11 18.73
N VAL A 14 -14.70 -74.64 19.92
CA VAL A 14 -13.40 -74.56 20.54
C VAL A 14 -12.92 -75.97 20.95
N SER A 15 -11.79 -76.35 20.49
CA SER A 15 -11.07 -77.59 20.88
C SER A 15 -9.94 -77.14 21.86
N LEU A 16 -9.88 -77.81 23.01
CA LEU A 16 -8.87 -77.59 24.02
C LEU A 16 -8.17 -78.93 24.32
N GLN A 17 -6.84 -78.86 24.28
CA GLN A 17 -5.97 -80.02 24.55
C GLN A 17 -5.05 -79.68 25.75
N ASP A 18 -4.72 -80.73 26.55
CA ASP A 18 -3.78 -80.66 27.67
C ASP A 18 -4.11 -79.58 28.76
N LEU A 19 -5.37 -79.44 29.12
CA LEU A 19 -5.83 -78.46 30.14
C LEU A 19 -5.24 -78.70 31.54
N SER A 20 -4.68 -79.87 31.78
CA SER A 20 -4.03 -80.24 33.05
C SER A 20 -2.71 -79.48 33.30
N ARG A 21 -2.14 -78.93 32.21
CA ARG A 21 -0.92 -78.15 32.23
C ARG A 21 -1.19 -76.84 31.49
N PRO A 22 -1.57 -75.79 32.18
CA PRO A 22 -1.95 -74.54 31.50
C PRO A 22 -0.88 -73.95 30.58
N GLN A 23 0.38 -74.32 30.78
CA GLN A 23 1.50 -73.88 29.92
C GLN A 23 1.57 -74.63 28.59
N ASP A 24 1.10 -75.87 28.57
CA ASP A 24 1.09 -76.78 27.41
C ASP A 24 -0.32 -76.88 26.80
N ALA A 25 -1.29 -76.16 27.37
CA ALA A 25 -2.65 -76.18 26.87
C ALA A 25 -2.71 -75.48 25.48
N TYR A 26 -3.20 -76.27 24.52
CA TYR A 26 -3.41 -75.83 23.14
C TYR A 26 -4.88 -75.53 22.89
N VAL A 27 -5.16 -74.39 22.25
CA VAL A 27 -6.50 -73.99 21.83
C VAL A 27 -6.55 -73.86 20.33
N TYR A 28 -7.58 -74.43 19.76
CA TYR A 28 -8.01 -74.19 18.40
C TYR A 28 -9.49 -73.96 18.41
N GLY A 29 -9.94 -72.81 17.83
CA GLY A 29 -11.37 -72.60 17.83
C GLY A 29 -11.77 -71.47 16.83
N THR A 30 -12.98 -71.65 16.30
CA THR A 30 -13.67 -70.62 15.57
C THR A 30 -14.74 -69.99 16.47
N LEU A 31 -14.54 -68.72 16.79
CA LEU A 31 -15.47 -67.94 17.59
C LEU A 31 -16.44 -67.20 16.65
N SER A 32 -17.74 -67.59 16.73
CA SER A 32 -18.76 -66.83 16.05
C SER A 32 -19.15 -65.54 16.78
N GLU A 33 -18.91 -65.51 18.11
CA GLU A 33 -19.13 -64.34 18.98
C GLU A 33 -18.36 -64.50 20.29
N LEU A 34 -17.51 -63.58 20.59
CA LEU A 34 -16.95 -63.32 21.93
C LEU A 34 -17.27 -61.86 22.27
N SER A 35 -18.37 -61.63 22.95
CA SER A 35 -18.79 -60.25 23.28
C SER A 35 -18.73 -60.00 24.79
N ALA A 36 -18.31 -58.76 25.13
CA ALA A 36 -18.22 -58.34 26.54
C ALA A 36 -18.51 -56.81 26.64
N ASN A 37 -19.31 -56.46 27.65
CA ASN A 37 -19.37 -55.07 28.06
C ASN A 37 -18.17 -54.68 28.95
N THR A 38 -18.06 -53.43 29.36
CA THR A 38 -16.92 -52.95 30.20
C THR A 38 -16.70 -53.79 31.46
N ARG A 39 -17.78 -54.30 32.10
CA ARG A 39 -17.69 -55.16 33.27
C ARG A 39 -17.22 -56.56 32.87
N GLY A 40 -17.69 -57.11 31.79
CA GLY A 40 -17.22 -58.35 31.21
C GLY A 40 -15.76 -58.34 30.81
N VAL A 41 -15.28 -57.24 30.20
CA VAL A 41 -13.85 -57.00 29.93
C VAL A 41 -13.05 -57.02 31.25
N GLY A 42 -13.56 -56.37 32.30
CA GLY A 42 -12.95 -56.39 33.64
C GLY A 42 -12.91 -57.81 34.24
N PHE A 43 -13.93 -58.59 34.03
CA PHE A 43 -13.96 -59.99 34.44
C PHE A 43 -12.91 -60.81 33.67
N LEU A 44 -12.81 -60.66 32.36
CA LEU A 44 -11.81 -61.37 31.57
C LEU A 44 -10.38 -60.99 31.99
N VAL A 45 -10.08 -59.68 32.12
CA VAL A 45 -8.76 -59.18 32.52
C VAL A 45 -8.39 -59.70 33.92
N ARG A 46 -9.34 -59.74 34.87
CA ARG A 46 -9.09 -60.21 36.22
C ARG A 46 -8.72 -61.69 36.22
N ASN A 47 -9.37 -62.50 35.42
CA ASN A 47 -9.11 -63.94 35.38
C ASN A 47 -7.88 -64.34 34.56
N LEU A 48 -7.51 -63.51 33.62
CA LEU A 48 -6.29 -63.69 32.79
C LEU A 48 -5.02 -63.06 33.38
N SER A 49 -5.16 -62.08 34.26
CA SER A 49 -4.04 -61.34 34.86
C SER A 49 -3.99 -61.61 36.38
N HIS A 50 -2.87 -62.06 36.89
CA HIS A 50 -2.63 -62.27 38.36
C HIS A 50 -2.48 -60.95 39.12
N ASN A 51 -2.16 -59.85 38.50
CA ASN A 51 -2.01 -58.51 39.08
C ASN A 51 -3.11 -57.58 38.54
N TYR A 52 -4.31 -57.74 39.00
CA TYR A 52 -5.44 -56.92 38.59
C TYR A 52 -5.49 -55.61 39.39
N ASN A 53 -5.13 -54.50 38.78
CA ASN A 53 -5.24 -53.14 39.31
C ASN A 53 -6.44 -52.33 38.71
N GLY A 54 -7.42 -53.00 38.20
CA GLY A 54 -8.56 -52.40 37.47
C GLY A 54 -8.45 -52.55 35.94
N VAL A 55 -9.51 -52.19 35.23
CA VAL A 55 -9.50 -52.18 33.75
C VAL A 55 -8.71 -50.93 33.29
N PRO A 56 -7.72 -51.08 32.45
CA PRO A 56 -7.01 -49.91 31.90
C PRO A 56 -8.02 -48.94 31.26
N PRO A 57 -7.87 -47.59 31.46
CA PRO A 57 -8.81 -46.60 30.93
C PRO A 57 -9.03 -46.70 29.43
N LEU A 58 -8.01 -47.09 28.67
CA LEU A 58 -8.11 -47.29 27.22
C LEU A 58 -9.11 -48.43 26.87
N LEU A 59 -9.12 -49.51 27.62
CA LEU A 59 -10.02 -50.62 27.39
C LEU A 59 -11.45 -50.27 27.84
N GLU A 60 -11.63 -49.48 28.88
CA GLU A 60 -12.96 -48.96 29.27
C GLU A 60 -13.58 -48.10 28.20
N ARG A 61 -12.80 -47.26 27.50
CA ARG A 61 -13.26 -46.39 26.44
C ARG A 61 -13.69 -47.14 25.17
N LEU A 62 -13.18 -48.38 24.93
CA LEU A 62 -13.65 -49.22 23.82
C LEU A 62 -15.14 -49.57 23.93
N GLY A 63 -15.73 -49.47 25.11
CA GLY A 63 -17.12 -49.76 25.37
C GLY A 63 -17.46 -51.26 25.25
N ASN A 64 -18.53 -51.61 24.56
CA ASN A 64 -18.85 -53.00 24.26
C ASN A 64 -17.92 -53.51 23.18
N VAL A 65 -17.25 -54.62 23.46
CA VAL A 65 -16.36 -55.29 22.50
C VAL A 65 -16.94 -56.63 22.08
N SER A 66 -16.82 -56.96 20.80
CA SER A 66 -17.23 -58.26 20.24
C SER A 66 -16.15 -58.72 19.25
N PHE A 67 -15.59 -59.88 19.49
CA PHE A 67 -14.63 -60.50 18.61
C PHE A 67 -15.27 -61.67 17.85
N GLN A 68 -15.07 -61.75 16.57
CA GLN A 68 -15.44 -62.86 15.69
C GLN A 68 -14.22 -63.29 14.89
N GLY A 69 -13.86 -64.55 14.92
CA GLY A 69 -12.68 -65.04 14.23
C GLY A 69 -12.16 -66.35 14.72
N GLU A 70 -10.93 -66.67 14.34
CA GLU A 70 -10.21 -67.87 14.72
C GLU A 70 -9.15 -67.60 15.75
N ILE A 71 -8.99 -68.54 16.68
CA ILE A 71 -7.94 -68.51 17.71
C ILE A 71 -7.26 -69.87 17.65
N SER A 72 -5.92 -69.88 17.51
CA SER A 72 -5.14 -71.11 17.49
C SER A 72 -3.80 -70.92 18.20
N GLY A 73 -3.33 -72.00 18.87
CA GLY A 73 -2.01 -71.98 19.48
C GLY A 73 -2.00 -72.35 20.99
N TYR A 74 -0.86 -72.17 21.60
CA TYR A 74 -0.72 -72.36 23.05
C TYR A 74 -1.17 -71.10 23.78
N PHE A 75 -1.66 -71.22 25.05
CA PHE A 75 -2.02 -70.00 25.79
C PHE A 75 -0.83 -69.05 26.04
N THR A 76 0.38 -69.54 25.83
CA THR A 76 1.60 -68.75 25.86
C THR A 76 2.07 -68.21 24.48
N ASP A 77 1.47 -68.74 23.39
CA ASP A 77 1.82 -68.40 22.03
C ASP A 77 0.58 -68.57 21.14
N LEU A 78 -0.29 -67.57 21.09
CA LEU A 78 -1.61 -67.58 20.52
C LEU A 78 -1.67 -66.80 19.20
N VAL A 79 -2.27 -67.38 18.17
CA VAL A 79 -2.59 -66.64 16.92
C VAL A 79 -4.06 -66.32 16.89
N THR A 80 -4.42 -65.10 16.61
CA THR A 80 -5.80 -64.65 16.47
C THR A 80 -6.00 -64.01 15.09
N TYR A 81 -6.93 -64.54 14.35
CA TYR A 81 -7.34 -63.97 13.09
C TYR A 81 -8.86 -63.67 13.13
N GLY A 82 -9.22 -62.37 12.99
CA GLY A 82 -10.65 -62.04 13.08
C GLY A 82 -10.92 -60.53 13.07
N GLN A 83 -12.15 -60.22 13.47
CA GLN A 83 -12.67 -58.86 13.54
C GLN A 83 -13.11 -58.56 14.96
N LEU A 84 -12.53 -57.54 15.53
CA LEU A 84 -12.94 -56.92 16.79
C LEU A 84 -13.89 -55.78 16.50
N GLN A 85 -15.13 -55.85 16.92
CA GLN A 85 -16.10 -54.77 16.86
C GLN A 85 -16.10 -54.06 18.21
N THR A 86 -16.03 -52.73 18.22
CA THR A 86 -16.07 -51.92 19.43
C THR A 86 -17.10 -50.82 19.29
N SER A 87 -17.41 -50.10 20.37
CA SER A 87 -18.28 -48.92 20.29
C SER A 87 -17.61 -47.76 19.53
N LEU A 88 -16.29 -47.83 19.24
CA LEU A 88 -15.50 -46.80 18.54
C LEU A 88 -15.23 -47.16 17.06
N GLY A 89 -15.57 -48.35 16.62
CA GLY A 89 -15.34 -48.86 15.27
C GLY A 89 -14.86 -50.31 15.23
N ASN A 90 -14.61 -50.79 14.02
CA ASN A 90 -14.21 -52.16 13.75
C ASN A 90 -12.70 -52.25 13.48
N VAL A 91 -12.05 -53.25 14.07
CA VAL A 91 -10.63 -53.54 13.89
C VAL A 91 -10.45 -54.97 13.39
N LYS A 92 -9.89 -55.14 12.22
CA LYS A 92 -9.48 -56.46 11.72
C LYS A 92 -8.07 -56.76 12.22
N THR A 93 -7.87 -57.98 12.76
CA THR A 93 -6.62 -58.38 13.36
C THR A 93 -6.16 -59.71 12.78
N ASP A 94 -4.86 -59.79 12.51
CA ASP A 94 -4.13 -61.02 12.24
C ASP A 94 -2.88 -60.97 13.12
N LEU A 95 -3.05 -61.38 14.41
CA LEU A 95 -2.04 -61.14 15.45
C LEU A 95 -1.59 -62.43 16.08
N LYS A 96 -0.29 -62.58 16.16
CA LYS A 96 0.36 -63.53 17.06
C LYS A 96 0.63 -62.85 18.41
N LEU A 97 0.15 -63.46 19.48
CA LEU A 97 0.32 -63.00 20.86
C LEU A 97 1.16 -64.02 21.59
N SER A 98 2.24 -63.63 22.18
CA SER A 98 3.09 -64.52 22.97
C SER A 98 3.39 -63.97 24.37
N SER A 99 3.47 -64.87 25.39
CA SER A 99 3.76 -64.50 26.76
C SER A 99 4.75 -65.43 27.43
N ASP A 100 5.76 -64.84 28.07
CA ASP A 100 6.71 -65.57 28.92
C ASP A 100 6.58 -65.08 30.36
N LYS A 101 5.83 -65.80 31.16
CA LYS A 101 5.58 -65.42 32.56
C LYS A 101 6.83 -65.39 33.44
N ALA A 102 7.81 -66.22 33.15
CA ALA A 102 9.10 -66.23 33.94
C ALA A 102 9.91 -64.94 33.71
N LYS A 103 9.78 -64.32 32.53
CA LYS A 103 10.44 -63.06 32.16
C LYS A 103 9.52 -61.86 32.29
N GLY A 104 8.22 -62.05 32.60
CA GLY A 104 7.25 -60.97 32.58
C GLY A 104 7.10 -60.31 31.18
N LEU A 105 7.36 -61.07 30.11
CA LEU A 105 7.33 -60.62 28.74
C LEU A 105 5.97 -60.92 28.07
N PHE A 106 5.37 -59.91 27.49
CA PHE A 106 4.26 -60.01 26.54
C PHE A 106 4.69 -59.43 25.21
N ALA A 107 4.52 -60.19 24.14
CA ALA A 107 4.82 -59.75 22.78
C ALA A 107 3.63 -60.00 21.86
N TYR A 108 3.48 -59.14 20.85
CA TYR A 108 2.49 -59.24 19.82
C TYR A 108 3.12 -58.89 18.49
N SER A 109 2.69 -59.58 17.42
CA SER A 109 3.16 -59.30 16.08
C SER A 109 2.08 -59.66 15.05
N GLY A 110 1.97 -58.86 13.98
CA GLY A 110 1.06 -59.11 12.89
C GLY A 110 0.35 -57.85 12.37
N ALA A 111 -0.70 -58.05 11.61
CA ALA A 111 -1.39 -56.97 10.92
C ALA A 111 -2.64 -56.48 11.69
N VAL A 112 -2.83 -55.18 11.72
CA VAL A 112 -4.03 -54.52 12.28
C VAL A 112 -4.57 -53.57 11.24
N LYS A 113 -5.85 -53.73 10.89
CA LYS A 113 -6.55 -52.82 9.94
C LYS A 113 -7.81 -52.28 10.53
N THR A 114 -8.09 -51.01 10.34
CA THR A 114 -9.36 -50.41 10.69
C THR A 114 -9.83 -49.39 9.65
N GLU A 115 -11.12 -49.12 9.62
CA GLU A 115 -11.75 -48.09 8.78
C GLU A 115 -12.63 -47.23 9.70
N ASP A 116 -12.48 -45.90 9.60
CA ASP A 116 -13.23 -44.86 10.33
C ASP A 116 -13.33 -45.11 11.84
N PHE A 117 -12.23 -45.52 12.45
CA PHE A 117 -12.15 -45.78 13.89
C PHE A 117 -12.02 -44.47 14.68
N GLN A 118 -12.87 -44.29 15.69
CA GLN A 118 -12.94 -43.05 16.49
C GLN A 118 -11.78 -42.96 17.50
N LEU A 119 -10.59 -42.71 16.96
CA LEU A 119 -9.32 -42.64 17.73
C LEU A 119 -9.33 -41.51 18.77
N GLY A 120 -9.96 -40.40 18.45
CA GLY A 120 -10.06 -39.25 19.35
C GLY A 120 -10.80 -39.58 20.64
N LYS A 121 -11.88 -40.33 20.57
CA LYS A 121 -12.62 -40.82 21.75
C LYS A 121 -11.80 -41.82 22.57
N LEU A 122 -11.01 -42.67 21.90
CA LEU A 122 -10.11 -43.58 22.58
C LEU A 122 -9.05 -42.86 23.39
N LEU A 123 -8.44 -41.82 22.79
CA LEU A 123 -7.32 -41.08 23.39
C LEU A 123 -7.74 -39.86 24.22
N ASP A 124 -9.09 -39.57 24.27
CA ASP A 124 -9.64 -38.40 24.96
C ASP A 124 -9.08 -37.06 24.40
N ASN A 125 -9.04 -36.96 23.09
CA ASN A 125 -8.52 -35.82 22.40
C ASN A 125 -9.57 -35.24 21.42
N GLU A 126 -10.13 -34.09 21.74
CA GLU A 126 -11.19 -33.45 20.96
C GLU A 126 -10.75 -32.98 19.55
N LYS A 127 -9.44 -32.84 19.31
CA LYS A 127 -8.91 -32.42 18.01
C LYS A 127 -8.70 -33.58 17.06
N LEU A 128 -8.60 -34.80 17.59
CA LEU A 128 -8.43 -36.03 16.85
C LEU A 128 -9.81 -36.70 16.72
N GLU A 129 -10.20 -37.09 15.51
CA GLU A 129 -11.50 -37.69 15.26
C GLU A 129 -11.33 -39.12 14.78
N GLU A 130 -11.52 -39.38 13.49
CA GLU A 130 -11.47 -40.70 12.90
C GLU A 130 -10.12 -41.05 12.29
N ILE A 131 -9.78 -42.34 12.23
CA ILE A 131 -8.58 -42.85 11.60
C ILE A 131 -8.89 -44.13 10.80
N THR A 132 -8.30 -44.23 9.62
CA THR A 132 -8.31 -45.44 8.78
C THR A 132 -6.87 -45.85 8.52
N PHE A 133 -6.49 -47.09 8.91
CA PHE A 133 -5.12 -47.56 8.71
C PHE A 133 -5.05 -49.08 8.43
N ASN A 134 -3.90 -49.46 7.85
CA ASN A 134 -3.44 -50.80 7.69
C ASN A 134 -1.97 -50.88 8.09
N LEU A 135 -1.67 -51.40 9.29
CA LEU A 135 -0.36 -51.43 9.91
C LEU A 135 0.07 -52.83 10.31
N ASP A 136 1.31 -53.17 10.03
CA ASP A 136 2.01 -54.30 10.64
C ASP A 136 2.59 -53.80 11.98
N VAL A 137 2.28 -54.49 13.03
CA VAL A 137 2.69 -54.13 14.40
C VAL A 137 3.52 -55.23 15.00
N HIS A 138 4.68 -54.88 15.56
CA HIS A 138 5.51 -55.82 16.32
C HIS A 138 5.82 -55.18 17.66
N GLY A 139 5.15 -55.64 18.70
CA GLY A 139 5.26 -55.07 20.02
C GLY A 139 5.76 -56.03 21.08
N ARG A 140 6.52 -55.48 22.05
CA ARG A 140 6.92 -56.22 23.25
C ARG A 140 6.82 -55.35 24.47
N HIS A 141 6.30 -55.95 25.54
CA HIS A 141 6.22 -55.32 26.85
C HIS A 141 6.81 -56.22 27.90
N ILE A 142 7.74 -55.70 28.67
CA ILE A 142 8.31 -56.37 29.86
C ILE A 142 7.75 -55.70 31.09
N THR A 143 7.24 -56.47 32.07
CA THR A 143 6.67 -55.91 33.30
C THR A 143 7.67 -54.95 33.97
N GLY A 144 7.22 -53.72 34.25
CA GLY A 144 8.05 -52.66 34.82
C GLY A 144 8.89 -51.85 33.82
N GLN A 145 8.77 -52.10 32.51
CA GLN A 145 9.41 -51.31 31.45
C GLN A 145 8.37 -50.69 30.53
N LEU A 146 8.72 -49.60 29.87
CA LEU A 146 7.90 -49.02 28.82
C LEU A 146 7.85 -49.98 27.61
N PRO A 147 6.70 -50.07 26.93
CA PRO A 147 6.56 -50.95 25.74
C PRO A 147 7.48 -50.49 24.61
N ALA A 148 7.92 -51.50 23.84
CA ALA A 148 8.56 -51.25 22.54
C ALA A 148 7.62 -51.77 21.44
N VAL A 149 7.37 -50.90 20.43
CA VAL A 149 6.46 -51.22 19.32
C VAL A 149 7.07 -50.75 18.03
N GLU A 150 7.23 -51.69 17.09
CA GLU A 150 7.56 -51.40 15.70
C GLU A 150 6.26 -51.30 14.92
N LEU A 151 6.11 -50.24 14.11
CA LEU A 151 4.93 -49.93 13.31
C LEU A 151 5.35 -49.71 11.87
N LYS A 152 4.70 -50.44 10.95
CA LYS A 152 4.98 -50.29 9.54
C LYS A 152 3.67 -50.38 8.74
N GLY A 153 3.44 -49.43 7.86
CA GLY A 153 2.27 -49.51 7.00
C GLY A 153 1.71 -48.15 6.59
N LEU A 154 0.44 -48.15 6.24
CA LEU A 154 -0.27 -46.98 5.71
C LEU A 154 -1.41 -46.57 6.64
N ILE A 155 -1.44 -45.33 7.02
CA ILE A 155 -2.60 -44.63 7.54
C ILE A 155 -3.25 -43.96 6.33
N ALA A 156 -4.36 -44.52 5.85
CA ALA A 156 -5.04 -44.02 4.67
C ALA A 156 -5.62 -42.64 4.90
N SER A 157 -6.20 -42.43 6.10
CA SER A 157 -6.70 -41.12 6.51
C SER A 157 -6.69 -40.96 8.03
N VAL A 158 -6.52 -39.73 8.50
CA VAL A 158 -6.75 -39.33 9.89
C VAL A 158 -7.35 -37.93 9.93
N ASP A 159 -8.47 -37.82 10.65
CA ASP A 159 -9.14 -36.55 10.85
C ASP A 159 -8.59 -35.84 12.09
N TYR A 160 -7.94 -34.68 11.89
CA TYR A 160 -7.35 -33.87 12.94
C TYR A 160 -7.66 -32.39 12.74
N SER A 161 -8.17 -31.74 13.77
CA SER A 161 -8.53 -30.29 13.74
C SER A 161 -9.43 -29.91 12.56
N ARG A 162 -10.43 -30.74 12.22
CA ARG A 162 -11.41 -30.59 11.12
C ARG A 162 -10.80 -30.68 9.72
N TYR A 163 -9.63 -31.28 9.58
CA TYR A 163 -9.02 -31.58 8.30
C TYR A 163 -8.74 -33.08 8.21
N ARG A 164 -9.00 -33.69 7.05
CA ARG A 164 -8.69 -35.09 6.76
C ARG A 164 -7.34 -35.17 6.07
N TYR A 165 -6.31 -35.56 6.83
CA TYR A 165 -4.99 -35.88 6.29
C TYR A 165 -5.03 -37.25 5.64
N GLU A 166 -4.44 -37.39 4.46
CA GLU A 166 -4.46 -38.62 3.68
C GLU A 166 -3.06 -39.17 3.40
N ASN A 167 -2.97 -40.48 3.16
CA ASN A 167 -1.75 -41.16 2.69
C ASN A 167 -0.53 -40.95 3.61
N ILE A 168 -0.64 -41.28 4.88
CA ILE A 168 0.48 -41.22 5.81
C ILE A 168 1.14 -42.59 5.89
N THR A 169 2.40 -42.70 5.42
CA THR A 169 3.20 -43.89 5.59
C THR A 169 4.03 -43.82 6.85
N LEU A 170 4.07 -44.91 7.60
CA LEU A 170 4.80 -45.03 8.85
C LEU A 170 5.70 -46.26 8.77
N ASP A 171 7.00 -46.10 9.12
CA ASP A 171 7.98 -47.19 9.25
C ASP A 171 8.97 -46.84 10.37
N GLY A 172 8.73 -47.36 11.59
CA GLY A 172 9.57 -46.99 12.72
C GLY A 172 9.25 -47.74 14.00
N GLU A 173 10.18 -47.62 14.98
CA GLU A 173 10.09 -48.23 16.30
C GLU A 173 9.82 -47.15 17.35
N TYR A 174 8.80 -47.37 18.16
CA TYR A 174 8.59 -46.64 19.41
C TYR A 174 9.15 -47.44 20.59
N LYS A 175 10.12 -46.91 21.30
CA LYS A 175 10.81 -47.59 22.42
C LYS A 175 11.25 -46.61 23.49
N GLN A 176 11.00 -46.96 24.75
CA GLN A 176 11.43 -46.14 25.90
C GLN A 176 11.00 -44.67 25.80
N GLY A 177 9.81 -44.40 25.19
CA GLY A 177 9.28 -43.07 25.01
C GLY A 177 9.89 -42.29 23.85
N GLY A 178 10.75 -42.90 23.04
CA GLY A 178 11.29 -42.36 21.81
C GLY A 178 10.70 -43.03 20.55
N PHE A 179 10.67 -42.33 19.47
CA PHE A 179 10.33 -42.84 18.14
C PHE A 179 11.55 -42.70 17.23
N ASN A 180 11.91 -43.79 16.59
CA ASN A 180 12.95 -43.85 15.56
C ASN A 180 12.36 -44.44 14.30
N GLY A 181 12.40 -43.70 13.18
CA GLY A 181 11.82 -44.15 11.92
C GLY A 181 11.52 -43.03 10.94
N LYS A 182 10.64 -43.40 10.00
CA LYS A 182 10.20 -42.55 8.91
C LYS A 182 8.69 -42.34 9.00
N VAL A 183 8.27 -41.10 8.79
CA VAL A 183 6.88 -40.71 8.63
C VAL A 183 6.78 -39.89 7.36
N ALA A 184 5.93 -40.31 6.42
CA ALA A 184 5.70 -39.49 5.24
C ALA A 184 4.19 -39.28 5.02
N LEU A 185 3.79 -38.04 4.87
CA LEU A 185 2.47 -37.59 4.47
C LEU A 185 2.54 -37.21 2.99
N ASP A 186 1.61 -37.72 2.18
CA ASP A 186 1.45 -37.34 0.78
C ASP A 186 -0.02 -36.95 0.53
N ASP A 187 -0.32 -35.72 0.93
CA ASP A 187 -1.66 -35.14 0.93
C ASP A 187 -1.85 -34.25 -0.32
N PRO A 188 -3.06 -34.08 -0.86
CA PRO A 188 -3.32 -33.15 -1.98
C PRO A 188 -2.86 -31.70 -1.71
N ASN A 189 -2.79 -31.28 -0.44
CA ASN A 189 -2.35 -29.95 -0.03
C ASN A 189 -0.87 -29.91 0.41
N GLY A 190 -0.06 -30.88 0.00
CA GLY A 190 1.39 -30.89 0.18
C GLY A 190 1.94 -32.14 0.82
N SER A 191 3.25 -32.34 0.75
CA SER A 191 3.89 -33.51 1.32
C SER A 191 4.87 -33.17 2.44
N ILE A 192 4.94 -34.06 3.44
CA ILE A 192 5.87 -33.95 4.58
C ILE A 192 6.59 -35.28 4.76
N TYR A 193 7.90 -35.23 4.79
CA TYR A 193 8.73 -36.39 5.08
C TYR A 193 9.59 -36.11 6.31
N LEU A 194 9.48 -36.98 7.30
CA LEU A 194 10.28 -36.97 8.52
C LEU A 194 11.06 -38.27 8.63
N ASN A 195 12.35 -38.20 8.95
CA ASN A 195 13.19 -39.37 9.15
C ASN A 195 14.19 -39.11 10.26
N GLY A 196 14.18 -39.93 11.29
CA GLY A 196 15.15 -39.80 12.39
C GLY A 196 14.68 -40.35 13.71
N ASP A 197 15.33 -39.87 14.79
CA ASP A 197 15.11 -40.27 16.15
C ASP A 197 14.63 -39.09 17.01
N VAL A 198 13.52 -39.29 17.73
CA VAL A 198 12.94 -38.31 18.65
C VAL A 198 12.57 -38.99 19.94
N ASN A 199 13.17 -38.57 21.09
CA ASN A 199 12.84 -39.08 22.40
C ASN A 199 12.48 -37.93 23.35
N VAL A 200 11.20 -37.85 23.73
CA VAL A 200 10.67 -36.77 24.59
C VAL A 200 10.50 -37.18 26.06
N THR A 201 10.65 -38.46 26.38
CA THR A 201 10.44 -38.99 27.73
C THR A 201 11.74 -39.24 28.48
N SER A 202 12.89 -39.12 27.82
CA SER A 202 14.18 -39.16 28.49
C SER A 202 14.36 -37.97 29.45
N LYS A 203 15.24 -38.07 30.45
CA LYS A 203 15.55 -36.92 31.34
C LYS A 203 15.92 -35.66 30.58
N VAL A 204 16.56 -35.82 29.45
CA VAL A 204 16.90 -34.77 28.49
C VAL A 204 16.36 -35.24 27.15
N PRO A 205 15.31 -34.59 26.61
CA PRO A 205 14.80 -34.93 25.30
C PRO A 205 15.87 -34.83 24.20
N THR A 206 15.81 -35.75 23.24
CA THR A 206 16.74 -35.80 22.11
C THR A 206 16.02 -35.74 20.79
N PHE A 207 16.57 -35.02 19.82
CA PHE A 207 16.02 -34.82 18.51
C PHE A 207 17.13 -34.95 17.48
N ASN A 208 17.03 -35.94 16.61
CA ASN A 208 17.95 -36.14 15.50
C ASN A 208 17.15 -36.56 14.26
N PHE A 209 16.72 -35.63 13.44
CA PHE A 209 15.87 -35.93 12.32
C PHE A 209 16.11 -35.01 11.14
N LEU A 210 15.75 -35.52 9.96
CA LEU A 210 15.59 -34.80 8.71
C LEU A 210 14.09 -34.55 8.49
N ALA A 211 13.72 -33.32 8.22
CA ALA A 211 12.38 -32.94 7.77
C ALA A 211 12.44 -32.35 6.36
N VAL A 212 11.58 -32.82 5.47
CA VAL A 212 11.37 -32.28 4.14
C VAL A 212 9.89 -32.00 3.98
N VAL A 213 9.55 -30.75 3.75
CA VAL A 213 8.19 -30.25 3.54
C VAL A 213 8.15 -29.69 2.12
N ASN A 214 7.23 -30.16 1.28
CA ASN A 214 7.12 -29.70 -0.09
C ASN A 214 5.72 -29.16 -0.36
N LYS A 215 5.66 -27.93 -0.82
CA LYS A 215 4.44 -27.24 -1.30
C LYS A 215 3.22 -27.42 -0.40
N VAL A 216 3.46 -27.43 0.91
CA VAL A 216 2.38 -27.51 1.89
C VAL A 216 1.60 -26.21 1.88
N ARG A 217 0.27 -26.32 1.86
CA ARG A 217 -0.69 -25.22 1.99
C ARG A 217 -1.21 -25.15 3.43
N PRO A 218 -0.58 -24.39 4.31
CA PRO A 218 -0.90 -24.44 5.74
C PRO A 218 -2.35 -24.03 6.07
N HIS A 219 -2.92 -23.10 5.28
CA HIS A 219 -4.32 -22.70 5.43
C HIS A 219 -5.28 -23.84 5.10
N ASP A 220 -5.07 -24.52 3.97
CA ASP A 220 -5.93 -25.60 3.50
C ASP A 220 -5.84 -26.84 4.42
N LEU A 221 -4.69 -27.06 5.04
CA LEU A 221 -4.47 -28.09 6.08
C LEU A 221 -4.99 -27.69 7.47
N ASN A 222 -5.69 -26.57 7.62
CA ASN A 222 -6.16 -26.01 8.90
C ASN A 222 -5.05 -25.79 9.96
N LEU A 223 -3.81 -25.60 9.52
CA LEU A 223 -2.69 -25.30 10.41
C LEU A 223 -2.63 -23.81 10.78
N THR A 224 -3.18 -22.93 9.93
CA THR A 224 -3.29 -21.48 10.16
C THR A 224 -4.52 -20.90 9.47
N THR A 225 -5.01 -19.76 9.97
CA THR A 225 -6.07 -18.97 9.32
C THR A 225 -5.51 -17.88 8.41
N LYS A 226 -4.18 -17.75 8.34
CA LYS A 226 -3.49 -16.75 7.53
C LYS A 226 -3.06 -17.35 6.18
N TYR A 227 -2.88 -16.49 5.19
CA TYR A 227 -2.30 -16.82 3.88
C TYR A 227 -3.05 -17.94 3.13
N PRO A 228 -4.33 -17.71 2.73
CA PRO A 228 -5.18 -18.76 2.14
C PRO A 228 -4.60 -19.42 0.88
N ASP A 229 -3.79 -18.67 0.10
CA ASP A 229 -3.24 -19.18 -1.16
C ASP A 229 -1.72 -19.36 -1.11
N ALA A 230 -1.14 -19.47 0.10
CA ALA A 230 0.32 -19.59 0.23
C ALA A 230 0.78 -21.05 0.26
N GLU A 231 1.91 -21.30 -0.40
CA GLU A 231 2.64 -22.57 -0.37
C GLU A 231 3.93 -22.41 0.43
N PHE A 232 4.27 -23.46 1.18
CA PHE A 232 5.44 -23.51 2.04
C PHE A 232 6.25 -24.77 1.78
N SER A 233 7.55 -24.60 1.53
CA SER A 233 8.50 -25.70 1.40
C SER A 233 9.68 -25.48 2.35
N LEU A 234 10.14 -26.55 2.98
CA LEU A 234 11.23 -26.51 3.97
C LEU A 234 12.04 -27.80 3.92
N LYS A 235 13.35 -27.69 3.96
CA LYS A 235 14.23 -28.81 4.20
C LYS A 235 15.16 -28.47 5.34
N LEU A 236 15.07 -29.24 6.42
CA LEU A 236 15.90 -29.03 7.60
C LEU A 236 16.46 -30.35 8.18
N LYS A 237 17.62 -30.23 8.82
CA LYS A 237 18.22 -31.25 9.67
C LYS A 237 18.32 -30.72 11.08
N ALA A 238 17.79 -31.45 12.03
CA ALA A 238 17.87 -31.13 13.46
C ALA A 238 18.68 -32.17 14.18
N ASN A 239 19.66 -31.75 14.98
CA ASN A 239 20.43 -32.61 15.87
C ASN A 239 20.69 -31.85 17.17
N PHE A 240 19.78 -31.98 18.10
CA PHE A 240 19.88 -31.28 19.40
C PHE A 240 19.28 -32.08 20.54
N THR A 241 19.64 -31.67 21.76
CA THR A 241 19.08 -32.16 23.01
C THR A 241 18.47 -30.99 23.79
N GLY A 242 17.49 -31.25 24.64
CA GLY A 242 16.83 -30.28 25.50
C GLY A 242 15.32 -30.24 25.33
N GLY A 243 14.60 -30.08 26.43
CA GLY A 243 13.13 -30.06 26.45
C GLY A 243 12.50 -28.67 26.19
N SER A 244 13.33 -27.66 26.13
CA SER A 244 12.93 -26.26 25.89
C SER A 244 14.00 -25.52 25.12
N VAL A 245 13.65 -24.34 24.59
CA VAL A 245 14.60 -23.47 23.90
C VAL A 245 15.76 -23.04 24.80
N ASP A 246 15.52 -22.93 26.13
CA ASP A 246 16.54 -22.58 27.11
C ASP A 246 17.54 -23.71 27.37
N GLU A 247 17.16 -24.95 27.14
CA GLU A 247 17.98 -26.14 27.37
C GLU A 247 18.55 -26.74 26.10
N MET A 248 18.21 -26.18 24.96
CA MET A 248 18.65 -26.66 23.65
C MET A 248 20.18 -26.65 23.56
N ILE A 249 20.77 -27.80 23.24
CA ILE A 249 22.19 -27.96 22.90
C ILE A 249 22.26 -28.78 21.63
N GLY A 250 22.91 -28.26 20.61
CA GLY A 250 23.01 -28.90 19.29
C GLY A 250 22.84 -27.93 18.13
N GLU A 251 22.35 -28.44 17.02
CA GLU A 251 22.34 -27.72 15.77
C GLU A 251 21.07 -28.01 14.97
N ILE A 252 20.52 -26.94 14.36
CA ILE A 252 19.44 -27.02 13.38
C ILE A 252 19.95 -26.34 12.10
N ASN A 253 20.00 -27.12 11.02
CA ASN A 253 20.38 -26.65 9.70
C ASN A 253 19.16 -26.64 8.80
N VAL A 254 18.79 -25.49 8.29
CA VAL A 254 17.78 -25.31 7.26
C VAL A 254 18.48 -25.19 5.92
N ASP A 255 18.43 -26.24 5.12
CA ASP A 255 19.07 -26.28 3.80
C ASP A 255 18.34 -25.32 2.82
N SER A 256 17.02 -25.33 2.86
CA SER A 256 16.17 -24.44 2.06
C SER A 256 14.84 -24.16 2.73
N LEU A 257 14.31 -22.96 2.52
CA LEU A 257 12.95 -22.54 2.86
C LEU A 257 12.40 -21.73 1.70
N GLU A 258 11.20 -22.09 1.25
CA GLU A 258 10.47 -21.36 0.22
C GLU A 258 9.07 -21.04 0.73
N PHE A 259 8.67 -19.81 0.57
CA PHE A 259 7.32 -19.34 0.87
C PHE A 259 6.80 -18.57 -0.34
N THR A 260 5.71 -19.05 -0.93
CA THR A 260 5.10 -18.45 -2.11
C THR A 260 3.68 -18.04 -1.77
N ALA A 261 3.36 -16.77 -1.98
CA ALA A 261 2.02 -16.18 -1.90
C ALA A 261 1.66 -15.56 -3.25
N PRO A 262 0.39 -15.22 -3.55
CA PRO A 262 -0.04 -14.77 -4.88
C PRO A 262 0.74 -13.58 -5.47
N ASP A 263 1.21 -12.68 -4.62
CA ASP A 263 1.93 -11.45 -5.00
C ASP A 263 3.42 -11.47 -4.65
N LYS A 264 3.91 -12.51 -3.95
CA LYS A 264 5.27 -12.57 -3.43
C LYS A 264 5.79 -14.00 -3.35
N ALA A 265 7.06 -14.17 -3.72
CA ALA A 265 7.79 -15.41 -3.50
C ALA A 265 9.10 -15.11 -2.77
N TYR A 266 9.37 -15.89 -1.73
CA TYR A 266 10.57 -15.80 -0.92
C TYR A 266 11.32 -17.12 -0.93
N PHE A 267 12.62 -17.04 -1.09
CA PHE A 267 13.51 -18.18 -1.07
C PHE A 267 14.69 -17.89 -0.15
N MET A 268 15.03 -18.86 0.69
CA MET A 268 16.17 -18.78 1.61
C MET A 268 16.95 -20.09 1.58
N GLN A 269 18.25 -19.97 1.63
CA GLN A 269 19.18 -21.10 1.75
C GLN A 269 20.06 -20.94 2.99
N ASN A 270 20.53 -22.08 3.48
CA ASN A 270 21.62 -22.14 4.46
C ASN A 270 21.40 -21.33 5.75
N MET A 271 20.31 -21.59 6.48
CA MET A 271 20.20 -21.11 7.84
C MET A 271 20.73 -22.16 8.82
N ASN A 272 21.64 -21.75 9.68
CA ASN A 272 22.20 -22.56 10.74
C ASN A 272 21.89 -21.94 12.11
N ILE A 273 21.37 -22.74 13.02
CA ILE A 273 21.18 -22.39 14.44
C ILE A 273 21.98 -23.39 15.26
N ARG A 274 22.97 -22.90 16.00
CA ARG A 274 23.83 -23.70 16.84
C ARG A 274 23.79 -23.21 18.28
N ALA A 275 23.43 -24.11 19.20
CA ALA A 275 23.46 -23.87 20.63
C ALA A 275 24.51 -24.78 21.29
N THR A 276 25.44 -24.19 22.02
CA THR A 276 26.49 -24.93 22.76
C THR A 276 26.55 -24.46 24.20
N LYS A 277 27.09 -25.30 25.07
CA LYS A 277 27.32 -24.96 26.46
C LYS A 277 28.74 -25.34 26.84
N GLN A 278 29.55 -24.35 27.26
CA GLN A 278 30.92 -24.53 27.69
C GLN A 278 31.14 -23.84 29.04
N ASN A 279 31.74 -24.51 30.00
CA ASN A 279 32.03 -23.96 31.32
C ASN A 279 30.83 -23.35 32.07
N GLY A 280 29.61 -23.86 31.78
CA GLY A 280 28.37 -23.34 32.36
C GLY A 280 27.77 -22.11 31.68
N GLU A 281 28.38 -21.63 30.61
CA GLU A 281 27.88 -20.57 29.78
C GLU A 281 27.27 -21.12 28.48
N ASN A 282 26.15 -20.55 28.08
CA ASN A 282 25.47 -20.88 26.83
C ASN A 282 25.96 -19.99 25.70
N GLN A 283 26.10 -20.54 24.50
CA GLN A 283 26.37 -19.81 23.30
C GLN A 283 25.35 -20.21 22.25
N LEU A 284 24.56 -19.24 21.78
CA LEU A 284 23.65 -19.40 20.66
C LEU A 284 24.18 -18.61 19.49
N ARG A 285 24.30 -19.25 18.32
CA ARG A 285 24.63 -18.61 17.05
C ARG A 285 23.56 -18.95 16.03
N LEU A 286 23.06 -17.93 15.37
CA LEU A 286 22.21 -18.06 14.20
C LEU A 286 22.93 -17.40 13.02
N THR A 287 22.99 -18.10 11.90
CA THR A 287 23.58 -17.58 10.66
C THR A 287 22.65 -17.88 9.50
N SER A 288 22.23 -16.86 8.80
CA SER A 288 21.43 -16.95 7.58
C SER A 288 21.76 -15.80 6.64
N GLU A 289 21.17 -15.79 5.46
CA GLU A 289 21.31 -14.67 4.49
C GLU A 289 20.71 -13.37 5.01
N PHE A 290 19.65 -13.44 5.81
CA PHE A 290 18.92 -12.27 6.30
C PHE A 290 19.33 -11.85 7.72
N LEU A 291 19.95 -12.73 8.51
CA LEU A 291 20.27 -12.50 9.92
C LEU A 291 21.49 -13.28 10.37
N LYS A 292 22.40 -12.61 11.07
CA LYS A 292 23.44 -13.24 11.87
C LYS A 292 23.28 -12.77 13.31
N ALA A 293 23.19 -13.68 14.26
CA ALA A 293 23.04 -13.36 15.66
C ALA A 293 23.95 -14.24 16.52
N SER A 294 24.56 -13.66 17.51
CA SER A 294 25.26 -14.38 18.57
C SER A 294 24.79 -13.90 19.94
N ILE A 295 24.57 -14.83 20.85
CA ILE A 295 24.32 -14.59 22.28
C ILE A 295 25.27 -15.47 23.06
N GLU A 296 26.04 -14.88 23.96
CA GLU A 296 27.05 -15.59 24.74
C GLU A 296 26.94 -15.24 26.24
N GLY A 297 26.87 -16.24 27.10
CA GLY A 297 26.77 -16.08 28.56
C GLY A 297 25.74 -16.98 29.23
N LYS A 298 25.28 -16.56 30.38
CA LYS A 298 24.20 -17.26 31.10
C LYS A 298 22.87 -16.56 30.76
N PHE A 299 21.95 -17.25 30.11
CA PHE A 299 20.65 -16.69 29.75
C PHE A 299 19.56 -17.76 29.69
N GLN A 300 18.34 -17.32 29.99
CA GLN A 300 17.12 -18.11 29.88
C GLN A 300 16.05 -17.24 29.22
N TYR A 301 15.60 -17.64 28.04
CA TYR A 301 14.66 -16.84 27.25
C TYR A 301 13.37 -16.54 27.99
N HIS A 302 12.82 -17.52 28.72
CA HIS A 302 11.57 -17.38 29.46
C HIS A 302 11.67 -16.38 30.62
N THR A 303 12.87 -16.13 31.18
CA THR A 303 13.08 -15.18 32.28
C THR A 303 13.51 -13.79 31.81
N LEU A 304 13.93 -13.62 30.53
CA LEU A 304 14.35 -12.32 29.99
C LEU A 304 13.35 -11.18 30.19
N PRO A 305 12.04 -11.36 29.93
CA PRO A 305 11.06 -10.29 30.18
C PRO A 305 11.04 -9.88 31.66
N ALA A 306 11.10 -10.83 32.56
CA ALA A 306 11.14 -10.56 34.00
C ALA A 306 12.42 -9.81 34.39
N SER A 307 13.58 -10.20 33.86
CA SER A 307 14.86 -9.55 34.06
C SER A 307 14.83 -8.08 33.64
N ILE A 308 14.35 -7.79 32.42
CA ILE A 308 14.22 -6.42 31.91
C ILE A 308 13.31 -5.60 32.84
N LEU A 309 12.14 -6.13 33.19
CA LEU A 309 11.21 -5.47 34.10
C LEU A 309 11.81 -5.25 35.51
N ASN A 310 12.62 -6.15 36.00
CA ASN A 310 13.34 -6.01 37.30
C ASN A 310 14.32 -4.84 37.27
N ILE A 311 15.10 -4.68 36.17
CA ILE A 311 15.99 -3.53 36.02
C ILE A 311 15.18 -2.22 35.89
N MET A 312 14.15 -2.19 35.06
CA MET A 312 13.31 -1.01 34.89
C MET A 312 12.61 -0.59 36.19
N ARG A 313 12.15 -1.57 36.97
CA ARG A 313 11.47 -1.30 38.27
C ARG A 313 12.35 -0.52 39.22
N LYS A 314 13.65 -0.69 39.19
CA LYS A 314 14.58 0.10 40.02
C LYS A 314 14.44 1.59 39.81
N TYR A 315 14.10 2.03 38.58
CA TYR A 315 14.02 3.43 38.22
C TYR A 315 12.60 3.99 38.24
N VAL A 316 11.60 3.12 37.98
CA VAL A 316 10.16 3.48 37.97
C VAL A 316 9.32 2.45 38.74
N PRO A 317 9.57 2.27 40.06
CA PRO A 317 8.91 1.25 40.87
C PRO A 317 7.38 1.45 40.96
N SER A 318 6.90 2.69 40.89
CA SER A 318 5.47 2.98 40.86
C SER A 318 4.78 2.59 39.58
N LEU A 319 5.51 2.61 38.45
CA LEU A 319 4.96 2.22 37.14
C LEU A 319 4.96 0.69 36.98
N ILE A 320 6.04 0.02 37.38
CA ILE A 320 6.25 -1.40 37.19
C ILE A 320 6.16 -2.14 38.52
N LEU A 321 5.01 -2.78 38.79
CA LEU A 321 4.80 -3.53 40.03
C LEU A 321 5.63 -4.84 40.07
N PRO A 322 6.00 -5.31 41.26
CA PRO A 322 6.55 -6.64 41.42
C PRO A 322 5.50 -7.69 41.02
N PRO A 323 5.92 -8.81 40.42
CA PRO A 323 5.01 -9.90 40.11
C PRO A 323 4.51 -10.55 41.43
N LYS A 324 3.29 -11.12 41.38
CA LYS A 324 2.71 -11.81 42.55
C LYS A 324 3.58 -12.96 43.08
N LYS A 325 4.27 -13.64 42.19
CA LYS A 325 5.28 -14.65 42.50
C LYS A 325 6.63 -14.16 41.94
N PRO A 326 7.63 -13.92 42.80
CA PRO A 326 8.97 -13.55 42.34
C PRO A 326 9.53 -14.61 41.38
N ILE A 327 10.02 -14.18 40.26
CA ILE A 327 10.74 -15.02 39.29
C ILE A 327 12.22 -14.74 39.52
N GLU A 328 12.96 -15.77 39.96
CA GLU A 328 14.41 -15.67 40.04
C GLU A 328 14.99 -15.61 38.64
N THR A 329 15.86 -14.64 38.41
CA THR A 329 16.47 -14.39 37.14
C THR A 329 18.00 -14.33 37.32
N HIS A 330 18.72 -14.99 36.42
CA HIS A 330 20.19 -15.06 36.45
C HIS A 330 20.81 -14.83 35.07
N ASN A 331 20.27 -13.83 34.35
CA ASN A 331 20.72 -13.52 33.00
C ASN A 331 21.97 -12.63 33.03
N ASN A 332 23.02 -13.09 32.39
CA ASN A 332 24.27 -12.36 32.19
C ASN A 332 24.88 -12.75 30.84
N PHE A 333 24.67 -11.95 29.83
CA PHE A 333 25.05 -12.27 28.44
C PHE A 333 25.42 -11.03 27.63
N LEU A 334 26.17 -11.28 26.60
CA LEU A 334 26.43 -10.37 25.48
C LEU A 334 25.63 -10.84 24.29
N PHE A 335 25.20 -9.90 23.47
CA PHE A 335 24.57 -10.20 22.18
C PHE A 335 25.08 -9.28 21.07
N ASP A 336 25.16 -9.85 19.87
CA ASP A 336 25.52 -9.14 18.65
C ASP A 336 24.67 -9.69 17.51
N VAL A 337 23.89 -8.81 16.90
CA VAL A 337 22.91 -9.14 15.87
C VAL A 337 23.13 -8.26 14.64
N HIS A 338 23.37 -8.88 13.51
CA HIS A 338 23.49 -8.26 12.20
C HIS A 338 22.29 -8.65 11.35
N ILE A 339 21.49 -7.68 10.98
CA ILE A 339 20.28 -7.85 10.20
C ILE A 339 20.54 -7.32 8.80
N TYR A 340 20.29 -8.11 7.75
CA TYR A 340 20.53 -7.70 6.35
C TYR A 340 19.22 -7.38 5.63
N ASN A 341 18.23 -8.26 5.73
CA ASN A 341 16.90 -8.06 5.18
C ASN A 341 15.90 -8.92 5.95
N THR A 342 14.79 -8.34 6.41
CA THR A 342 13.75 -9.07 7.14
C THR A 342 12.43 -9.19 6.39
N ASP A 343 12.38 -8.90 5.09
CA ASP A 343 11.11 -8.89 4.34
C ASP A 343 10.39 -10.25 4.40
N ILE A 344 11.15 -11.36 4.27
CA ILE A 344 10.64 -12.71 4.44
C ILE A 344 10.04 -12.94 5.85
N LEU A 345 10.75 -12.53 6.91
CA LEU A 345 10.28 -12.69 8.30
C LEU A 345 9.07 -11.81 8.57
N SER A 346 9.10 -10.57 8.10
CA SER A 346 8.02 -9.62 8.25
C SER A 346 6.74 -10.14 7.59
N THR A 347 6.87 -10.78 6.43
CA THR A 347 5.73 -11.36 5.70
C THR A 347 5.23 -12.64 6.38
N ILE A 348 6.10 -13.61 6.69
CA ILE A 348 5.68 -14.90 7.28
C ILE A 348 5.06 -14.72 8.67
N PHE A 349 5.62 -13.82 9.50
CA PHE A 349 5.15 -13.62 10.87
C PHE A 349 4.19 -12.43 11.02
N ASP A 350 3.82 -11.75 9.92
CA ASP A 350 2.95 -10.56 9.91
C ASP A 350 3.48 -9.46 10.86
N ILE A 351 4.79 -9.24 10.81
CA ILE A 351 5.45 -8.21 11.62
C ILE A 351 5.46 -6.91 10.81
N PRO A 352 4.85 -5.81 11.29
CA PRO A 352 4.77 -4.54 10.55
C PRO A 352 6.10 -3.77 10.54
N LEU A 353 7.23 -4.47 10.56
CA LEU A 353 8.57 -3.92 10.58
C LEU A 353 9.46 -4.69 9.61
N THR A 354 10.00 -4.01 8.60
CA THR A 354 10.94 -4.58 7.63
C THR A 354 12.25 -3.80 7.64
N VAL A 355 13.35 -4.51 7.76
CA VAL A 355 14.72 -3.95 7.62
C VAL A 355 15.22 -4.31 6.23
N TYR A 356 15.72 -3.31 5.48
CA TYR A 356 16.16 -3.50 4.09
C TYR A 356 17.69 -3.47 3.89
N THR A 357 18.41 -3.00 4.88
CA THR A 357 19.87 -2.81 4.78
C THR A 357 20.57 -3.36 6.00
N HIS A 358 21.86 -3.64 5.86
CA HIS A 358 22.68 -4.11 6.97
C HIS A 358 22.53 -3.21 8.20
N SER A 359 21.89 -3.75 9.21
CA SER A 359 21.60 -3.12 10.48
C SER A 359 22.25 -3.90 11.61
N THR A 360 22.60 -3.24 12.69
CA THR A 360 23.27 -3.85 13.83
C THR A 360 22.51 -3.59 15.12
N LEU A 361 22.42 -4.60 15.98
CA LEU A 361 21.90 -4.49 17.34
C LEU A 361 22.83 -5.26 18.27
N LYS A 362 23.52 -4.57 19.17
CA LYS A 362 24.47 -5.18 20.09
C LYS A 362 24.29 -4.67 21.49
N GLY A 363 24.78 -5.41 22.44
CA GLY A 363 24.75 -4.99 23.83
C GLY A 363 25.09 -6.07 24.84
N TYR A 364 24.83 -5.73 26.07
CA TYR A 364 24.99 -6.65 27.20
C TYR A 364 23.83 -6.49 28.19
N PHE A 365 23.61 -7.57 28.91
CA PHE A 365 22.64 -7.65 29.97
C PHE A 365 23.22 -8.37 31.15
N ASN A 366 23.09 -7.84 32.37
CA ASN A 366 23.61 -8.45 33.59
C ASN A 366 22.65 -8.23 34.77
N ASP A 367 21.95 -9.26 35.16
CA ASP A 367 20.99 -9.24 36.29
C ASP A 367 21.66 -8.94 37.63
N ALA A 368 22.81 -9.59 37.92
CA ALA A 368 23.49 -9.45 39.19
C ALA A 368 23.99 -8.04 39.45
N LEU A 369 24.51 -7.39 38.42
CA LEU A 369 24.92 -5.99 38.46
C LEU A 369 23.79 -5.01 38.16
N GLN A 370 22.63 -5.50 37.75
CA GLN A 370 21.48 -4.71 37.25
C GLN A 370 21.91 -3.73 36.18
N ARG A 371 22.65 -4.21 35.19
CA ARG A 371 23.20 -3.42 34.11
C ARG A 371 22.66 -3.91 32.76
N LEU A 372 22.35 -2.97 31.91
CA LEU A 372 22.02 -3.23 30.52
C LEU A 372 22.63 -2.14 29.62
N ARG A 373 22.94 -2.53 28.40
CA ARG A 373 23.21 -1.63 27.30
C ARG A 373 22.73 -2.29 26.01
N VAL A 374 21.95 -1.58 25.27
CA VAL A 374 21.45 -1.96 23.94
C VAL A 374 21.75 -0.81 22.99
N GLU A 375 22.50 -1.08 21.95
CA GLU A 375 22.86 -0.13 20.92
C GLU A 375 22.46 -0.68 19.55
N GLY A 376 21.65 0.06 18.81
CA GLY A 376 21.15 -0.33 17.50
C GLY A 376 21.38 0.74 16.46
N TYR A 377 21.75 0.32 15.26
CA TYR A 377 21.87 1.16 14.09
C TYR A 377 21.14 0.53 12.91
N PHE A 378 20.19 1.26 12.35
CA PHE A 378 19.29 0.83 11.29
C PHE A 378 19.33 1.85 10.15
N PRO A 379 20.17 1.68 9.14
CA PRO A 379 20.31 2.66 8.05
C PRO A 379 18.99 2.84 7.30
N ARG A 380 18.22 1.77 7.14
CA ARG A 380 16.91 1.82 6.49
C ARG A 380 15.97 0.73 6.97
N LEU A 381 14.82 1.13 7.45
CA LEU A 381 13.74 0.23 7.83
C LEU A 381 12.37 0.83 7.44
N GLN A 382 11.39 -0.02 7.32
CA GLN A 382 10.00 0.37 7.12
C GLN A 382 9.15 -0.09 8.30
N TYR A 383 8.39 0.81 8.88
CA TYR A 383 7.37 0.49 9.86
C TYR A 383 6.00 0.84 9.29
N LYS A 384 5.17 -0.18 9.02
CA LYS A 384 3.94 -0.04 8.25
C LYS A 384 4.24 0.65 6.90
N ASN A 385 3.64 1.83 6.63
CA ASN A 385 3.83 2.59 5.39
C ASN A 385 4.89 3.71 5.51
N ASN A 386 5.64 3.80 6.62
CA ASN A 386 6.61 4.85 6.85
C ASN A 386 8.03 4.31 6.73
N PHE A 387 8.82 4.89 5.83
CA PHE A 387 10.25 4.64 5.76
C PHE A 387 10.99 5.47 6.80
N ILE A 388 11.91 4.81 7.47
CA ILE A 388 12.83 5.40 8.47
C ILE A 388 14.24 5.16 7.95
N GLU A 389 15.00 6.23 7.87
CA GLU A 389 16.43 6.20 7.51
C GLU A 389 17.27 6.67 8.68
N SER A 390 18.50 6.18 8.74
CA SER A 390 19.48 6.55 9.77
C SER A 390 18.97 6.36 11.21
N GLY A 391 18.19 5.29 11.46
CA GLY A 391 17.70 4.96 12.79
C GLY A 391 18.82 4.55 13.74
N MET A 392 18.89 5.17 14.91
CA MET A 392 19.81 4.83 16.01
C MET A 392 19.02 4.68 17.29
N ILE A 393 19.35 3.66 18.07
CA ILE A 393 18.77 3.40 19.39
C ILE A 393 19.91 3.14 20.37
N LEU A 394 19.87 3.81 21.51
CA LEU A 394 20.76 3.54 22.65
C LEU A 394 19.88 3.46 23.90
N CYS A 395 19.97 2.34 24.62
CA CYS A 395 19.35 2.18 25.93
C CYS A 395 20.42 1.67 26.91
N GLU A 396 20.69 2.40 27.97
CA GLU A 396 21.71 2.05 28.96
C GLU A 396 21.38 2.58 30.36
N ASN A 397 21.98 1.98 31.36
CA ASN A 397 21.89 2.45 32.73
C ASN A 397 23.26 2.61 33.38
N PRO A 398 24.04 3.66 33.03
CA PRO A 398 25.45 3.80 33.40
C PRO A 398 25.67 3.99 34.89
N ALA A 399 24.77 4.60 35.64
CA ALA A 399 24.90 4.86 37.06
C ALA A 399 23.59 4.67 37.82
N ASP A 400 22.97 5.73 38.26
CA ASP A 400 21.74 5.76 39.08
C ASP A 400 20.44 6.02 38.31
N HIS A 401 20.52 6.09 37.00
CA HIS A 401 19.38 6.32 36.10
C HIS A 401 19.46 5.37 34.88
N ILE A 402 18.33 5.16 34.24
CA ILE A 402 18.26 4.53 32.93
C ILE A 402 18.03 5.62 31.88
N ARG A 403 18.74 5.51 30.78
CA ARG A 403 18.67 6.43 29.66
C ARG A 403 18.28 5.70 28.39
N ALA A 404 17.38 6.26 27.62
CA ALA A 404 17.02 5.79 26.28
C ALA A 404 17.15 6.96 25.30
N GLN A 405 17.88 6.73 24.21
CA GLN A 405 18.01 7.68 23.10
C GLN A 405 17.57 7.03 21.81
N VAL A 406 16.74 7.72 21.06
CA VAL A 406 16.33 7.30 19.73
C VAL A 406 16.56 8.46 18.78
N ARG A 407 17.25 8.23 17.68
CA ARG A 407 17.40 9.19 16.58
C ARG A 407 16.97 8.51 15.31
N LEU A 408 16.20 9.19 14.50
CA LEU A 408 15.75 8.66 13.23
C LEU A 408 15.38 9.78 12.24
N THR A 409 15.46 9.47 10.97
CA THR A 409 14.97 10.31 9.88
C THR A 409 13.78 9.59 9.24
N SER A 410 12.59 10.19 9.30
CA SER A 410 11.38 9.66 8.66
C SER A 410 11.16 10.33 7.32
N LEU A 411 11.07 9.55 6.26
CA LEU A 411 10.75 10.07 4.93
C LEU A 411 9.25 10.19 4.77
N LYS A 412 8.81 11.37 4.37
CA LYS A 412 7.42 11.71 4.07
C LYS A 412 7.34 12.21 2.63
N LYS A 413 6.13 12.23 2.03
CA LYS A 413 5.92 12.77 0.68
C LYS A 413 6.41 14.22 0.51
N LYS A 414 6.35 15.03 1.57
CA LYS A 414 6.75 16.44 1.58
C LYS A 414 8.20 16.69 2.07
N GLY A 415 9.03 15.64 2.20
CA GLY A 415 10.44 15.75 2.64
C GLY A 415 10.77 14.87 3.85
N ALA A 416 12.02 14.96 4.29
CA ALA A 416 12.55 14.21 5.42
C ALA A 416 12.29 14.94 6.74
N VAL A 417 11.89 14.20 7.78
CA VAL A 417 11.75 14.72 9.15
C VAL A 417 12.71 13.99 10.07
N ASN A 418 13.62 14.74 10.68
CA ASN A 418 14.55 14.22 11.69
C ASN A 418 13.86 14.22 13.06
N LEU A 419 13.96 13.11 13.78
CA LEU A 419 13.41 12.94 15.12
C LEU A 419 14.53 12.50 16.08
N SER A 420 14.57 13.12 17.26
CA SER A 420 15.48 12.73 18.34
C SER A 420 14.72 12.71 19.66
N LEU A 421 14.68 11.54 20.29
CA LEU A 421 14.08 11.33 21.62
C LEU A 421 15.20 11.03 22.61
N ASP A 422 15.28 11.79 23.68
CA ASP A 422 16.09 11.54 24.86
C ASP A 422 15.16 11.33 26.06
N ALA A 423 15.24 10.18 26.72
CA ALA A 423 14.46 9.87 27.90
C ALA A 423 15.39 9.36 29.02
N GLN A 424 15.16 9.85 30.25
CA GLN A 424 15.89 9.39 31.43
C GLN A 424 14.90 9.11 32.54
N ALA A 425 15.07 7.94 33.21
CA ALA A 425 14.23 7.58 34.35
C ALA A 425 15.07 7.37 35.61
N LYS A 426 14.59 7.95 36.72
CA LYS A 426 15.16 7.85 38.05
C LYS A 426 14.11 8.17 39.11
N ASP A 427 14.02 7.35 40.14
CA ASP A 427 13.17 7.57 41.33
C ASP A 427 11.74 7.96 40.98
N ASP A 428 11.06 7.14 40.11
CA ASP A 428 9.73 7.36 39.59
C ASP A 428 9.55 8.66 38.74
N ASN A 429 10.63 9.34 38.42
CA ASN A 429 10.59 10.46 37.50
C ASN A 429 11.17 10.09 36.15
N VAL A 430 10.43 10.39 35.09
CA VAL A 430 10.87 10.19 33.70
C VAL A 430 10.95 11.56 33.05
N SER A 431 12.16 12.03 32.77
CA SER A 431 12.37 13.23 31.97
C SER A 431 12.52 12.84 30.50
N THR A 432 11.80 13.51 29.62
CA THR A 432 11.78 13.23 28.19
C THR A 432 11.94 14.52 27.40
N THR A 433 12.83 14.47 26.39
CA THR A 433 12.97 15.56 25.41
C THR A 433 12.83 14.97 24.00
N LEU A 434 11.84 15.41 23.28
CA LEU A 434 11.60 15.09 21.89
C LEU A 434 11.94 16.29 21.02
N ASN A 435 12.88 16.15 20.10
CA ASN A 435 13.18 17.15 19.08
C ASN A 435 12.76 16.63 17.72
N TRP A 436 12.26 17.51 16.87
CA TRP A 436 11.96 17.21 15.47
C TRP A 436 12.29 18.39 14.58
N GLY A 437 12.56 18.11 13.31
CA GLY A 437 12.81 19.14 12.31
C GLY A 437 12.85 18.59 10.90
N ASN A 438 12.42 19.41 9.94
CA ASN A 438 12.58 19.14 8.53
C ASN A 438 13.55 20.14 7.90
N ASN A 439 14.26 19.74 6.84
CA ASN A 439 15.13 20.61 6.06
C ASN A 439 14.46 20.99 4.72
N ALA A 440 13.17 21.35 4.78
CA ALA A 440 12.39 21.75 3.61
C ALA A 440 12.29 23.27 3.47
N ALA A 441 11.77 23.75 2.33
CA ALA A 441 11.53 25.17 2.08
C ALA A 441 10.54 25.78 3.10
N VAL A 442 9.62 24.97 3.62
CA VAL A 442 8.73 25.33 4.73
C VAL A 442 9.16 24.58 5.98
N THR A 443 9.46 25.29 7.04
CA THR A 443 10.06 24.76 8.26
C THR A 443 9.04 24.26 9.26
N TYR A 444 9.21 23.00 9.68
CA TYR A 444 8.52 22.36 10.81
C TYR A 444 9.58 21.85 11.77
N SER A 445 9.77 22.51 12.90
CA SER A 445 10.75 22.08 13.88
C SER A 445 10.32 22.42 15.29
N GLY A 446 10.84 21.71 16.27
CA GLY A 446 10.53 22.01 17.66
C GLY A 446 11.20 21.07 18.63
N GLN A 447 11.03 21.40 19.88
CA GLN A 447 11.41 20.58 21.02
C GLN A 447 10.19 20.47 21.94
N LEU A 448 9.93 19.29 22.49
CA LEU A 448 8.98 19.06 23.55
C LEU A 448 9.71 18.43 24.73
N ALA A 449 9.78 19.14 25.84
CA ALA A 449 10.37 18.63 27.08
C ALA A 449 9.30 18.44 28.14
N ALA A 450 9.28 17.27 28.78
CA ALA A 450 8.33 16.96 29.82
C ALA A 450 8.99 16.12 30.94
N ILE A 451 8.47 16.24 32.15
CA ILE A 451 8.83 15.39 33.29
C ILE A 451 7.56 14.69 33.78
N ALA A 452 7.55 13.35 33.67
CA ALA A 452 6.48 12.52 34.22
C ALA A 452 6.91 11.97 35.58
N LYS A 453 6.13 12.20 36.61
CA LYS A 453 6.30 11.62 37.95
C LYS A 453 5.23 10.59 38.19
N PHE A 454 5.63 9.38 38.51
CA PHE A 454 4.75 8.26 38.82
C PHE A 454 4.59 8.10 40.32
N LEU A 455 3.38 7.88 40.78
CA LEU A 455 3.03 7.70 42.18
C LEU A 455 1.99 6.59 42.28
N ARG A 456 1.89 5.95 43.44
CA ARG A 456 0.76 5.06 43.75
C ARG A 456 -0.01 5.54 44.94
N THR A 457 -1.32 5.41 44.87
CA THR A 457 -2.20 5.69 45.99
C THR A 457 -2.02 4.68 47.11
N SER A 458 -2.16 5.08 48.33
CA SER A 458 -2.15 4.17 49.50
C SER A 458 -3.52 3.45 49.61
N GLY A 459 -3.52 2.13 49.89
CA GLY A 459 -4.71 1.31 50.04
C GLY A 459 -4.55 -0.12 49.60
N GLU A 460 -5.58 -0.95 49.74
CA GLU A 460 -5.56 -2.38 49.38
C GLU A 460 -5.38 -2.62 47.86
N LYS A 461 -5.81 -1.68 47.02
CA LYS A 461 -5.59 -1.71 45.57
C LYS A 461 -4.92 -0.40 45.14
N PRO A 462 -3.58 -0.31 45.22
CA PRO A 462 -2.86 0.91 44.85
C PRO A 462 -3.01 1.22 43.38
N LEU A 463 -3.59 2.36 43.09
CA LEU A 463 -3.83 2.84 41.74
C LEU A 463 -2.67 3.72 41.27
N LEU A 464 -2.32 3.62 39.98
CA LEU A 464 -1.26 4.41 39.38
C LEU A 464 -1.74 5.83 39.15
N LYS A 465 -0.93 6.80 39.56
CA LYS A 465 -1.07 8.22 39.26
C LYS A 465 0.17 8.71 38.57
N ALA A 466 0.01 9.37 37.43
CA ALA A 466 1.09 10.02 36.70
C ALA A 466 0.85 11.52 36.62
N MET A 467 1.85 12.30 36.98
CA MET A 467 1.86 13.75 36.85
C MET A 467 2.89 14.14 35.80
N VAL A 468 2.45 14.75 34.71
CA VAL A 468 3.30 15.14 33.58
C VAL A 468 3.37 16.66 33.52
N ASP A 469 4.54 17.21 33.84
CA ASP A 469 4.85 18.62 33.73
C ASP A 469 5.49 18.90 32.38
N VAL A 470 4.78 19.60 31.51
CA VAL A 470 5.28 20.04 30.20
C VAL A 470 6.05 21.33 30.39
N LYS A 471 7.29 21.35 29.92
CA LYS A 471 8.16 22.52 30.01
C LYS A 471 7.88 23.53 28.88
N PRO A 472 8.02 24.81 29.13
CA PRO A 472 7.88 25.83 28.09
C PRO A 472 8.88 25.59 26.98
N THR A 473 8.44 25.69 25.73
CA THR A 473 9.30 25.49 24.58
C THR A 473 8.78 26.21 23.34
N ASP A 474 9.68 26.48 22.41
CA ASP A 474 9.37 27.09 21.13
C ASP A 474 9.27 26.01 20.05
N VAL A 475 8.29 26.15 19.18
CA VAL A 475 7.99 25.24 18.08
C VAL A 475 7.77 26.07 16.80
N ILE A 476 8.40 25.69 15.72
CA ILE A 476 8.18 26.32 14.41
C ILE A 476 7.21 25.42 13.62
N LEU A 477 6.10 25.99 13.23
CA LEU A 477 5.11 25.36 12.36
C LEU A 477 4.88 26.27 11.15
N ASN A 478 5.17 25.75 9.95
CA ASN A 478 5.03 26.50 8.71
C ASN A 478 5.71 27.87 8.77
N ASP A 479 7.02 27.88 9.08
CA ASP A 479 7.87 29.05 9.27
C ASP A 479 7.43 30.02 10.37
N THR A 480 6.40 29.65 11.15
CA THR A 480 5.83 30.49 12.22
C THR A 480 6.25 29.97 13.59
N LEU A 481 6.77 30.86 14.43
CA LEU A 481 7.21 30.51 15.79
C LEU A 481 6.01 30.47 16.75
N TRP A 482 5.74 29.30 17.29
CA TRP A 482 4.74 29.02 18.30
C TRP A 482 5.38 28.71 19.65
N LYS A 483 4.69 29.01 20.72
CA LYS A 483 5.15 28.74 22.08
C LYS A 483 4.21 27.76 22.81
N ILE A 484 4.76 26.69 23.31
CA ILE A 484 4.10 25.82 24.31
C ILE A 484 4.44 26.40 25.67
N HIS A 485 3.42 26.71 26.46
CA HIS A 485 3.58 27.22 27.82
C HIS A 485 3.66 26.10 28.84
N ALA A 486 4.18 26.40 30.02
CA ALA A 486 4.19 25.43 31.10
C ALA A 486 2.77 24.95 31.39
N SER A 487 2.61 23.64 31.43
CA SER A 487 1.33 22.98 31.69
C SER A 487 1.52 21.66 32.40
N GLN A 488 0.46 21.19 33.06
CA GLN A 488 0.49 19.92 33.77
C GLN A 488 -0.67 19.03 33.33
N VAL A 489 -0.37 17.76 33.12
CA VAL A 489 -1.39 16.74 32.88
C VAL A 489 -1.27 15.69 33.99
N VAL A 490 -2.38 15.42 34.67
CA VAL A 490 -2.44 14.42 35.74
C VAL A 490 -3.36 13.27 35.32
N VAL A 491 -2.79 12.07 35.23
CA VAL A 491 -3.53 10.84 34.95
C VAL A 491 -3.71 10.09 36.28
N ASP A 492 -4.94 9.84 36.69
CA ASP A 492 -5.26 9.20 37.95
C ASP A 492 -6.50 8.32 37.81
N SER A 493 -6.36 7.04 37.97
CA SER A 493 -7.46 6.07 38.13
C SER A 493 -8.59 6.18 37.07
N GLY A 494 -8.20 6.27 35.80
CA GLY A 494 -9.18 6.44 34.69
C GLY A 494 -9.65 7.87 34.50
N ARG A 495 -8.99 8.84 35.13
CA ARG A 495 -9.24 10.25 35.03
C ARG A 495 -8.00 10.97 34.52
N VAL A 496 -8.17 11.92 33.61
CA VAL A 496 -7.10 12.78 33.10
C VAL A 496 -7.48 14.25 33.37
N ASP A 497 -6.70 14.89 34.21
CA ASP A 497 -6.83 16.34 34.48
C ASP A 497 -5.79 17.06 33.60
N VAL A 498 -6.23 17.96 32.73
CA VAL A 498 -5.37 18.85 31.95
C VAL A 498 -5.42 20.24 32.56
N ASN A 499 -4.29 20.67 33.09
CA ASN A 499 -4.18 21.95 33.76
C ASN A 499 -3.47 22.95 32.83
N ASN A 500 -4.29 23.82 32.23
CA ASN A 500 -3.86 24.97 31.44
C ASN A 500 -2.82 24.65 30.35
N PHE A 501 -3.09 23.63 29.53
CA PHE A 501 -2.29 23.46 28.31
C PHE A 501 -2.54 24.63 27.38
N TYR A 502 -1.49 25.39 27.07
CA TYR A 502 -1.58 26.63 26.30
C TYR A 502 -0.47 26.66 25.25
N PHE A 503 -0.89 26.72 24.00
CA PHE A 503 -0.04 26.74 22.81
C PHE A 503 -0.41 28.00 22.01
N SER A 504 0.53 28.90 21.77
CA SER A 504 0.21 30.25 21.24
C SER A 504 1.27 30.80 20.28
N HIS A 505 0.81 31.65 19.38
CA HIS A 505 1.60 32.54 18.54
C HIS A 505 0.91 33.89 18.46
N GLN A 506 1.49 34.92 19.04
CA GLN A 506 0.84 36.24 19.20
C GLN A 506 -0.58 36.08 19.77
N ASP A 507 -1.62 36.52 19.05
CA ASP A 507 -3.01 36.41 19.45
C ASP A 507 -3.68 35.05 19.13
N ARG A 508 -3.01 34.20 18.37
CA ARG A 508 -3.49 32.87 17.99
C ARG A 508 -3.16 31.85 19.06
N TYR A 509 -4.12 31.00 19.43
CA TYR A 509 -3.86 30.01 20.47
C TYR A 509 -4.77 28.79 20.43
N VAL A 510 -4.26 27.69 21.01
CA VAL A 510 -5.00 26.53 21.46
C VAL A 510 -4.85 26.41 22.96
N ARG A 511 -5.96 26.43 23.68
CA ARG A 511 -5.99 26.22 25.13
C ARG A 511 -6.84 25.00 25.45
N ILE A 512 -6.30 24.09 26.26
CA ILE A 512 -7.02 22.93 26.76
C ILE A 512 -6.98 22.94 28.26
N ASN A 513 -8.16 22.86 28.89
CA ASN A 513 -8.26 22.82 30.32
C ASN A 513 -9.48 22.01 30.79
N GLY A 514 -9.32 21.27 31.88
CA GLY A 514 -10.42 20.53 32.46
C GLY A 514 -10.11 19.06 32.71
N ARG A 515 -11.16 18.27 32.85
CA ARG A 515 -11.07 16.87 33.29
C ARG A 515 -11.78 15.94 32.33
N LEU A 516 -11.08 14.85 31.96
CA LEU A 516 -11.59 13.75 31.18
C LEU A 516 -11.78 12.53 32.09
N SER A 517 -12.98 11.98 32.15
CA SER A 517 -13.30 10.77 32.92
C SER A 517 -14.52 10.05 32.35
N GLU A 518 -14.98 9.01 33.02
CA GLU A 518 -16.27 8.36 32.74
C GLU A 518 -17.46 9.18 33.26
N ASN A 519 -17.22 10.15 34.15
CA ASN A 519 -18.28 10.92 34.79
C ASN A 519 -18.74 12.05 33.85
N PRO A 520 -20.04 12.13 33.52
CA PRO A 520 -20.57 13.22 32.66
C PRO A 520 -20.42 14.63 33.21
N LYS A 521 -20.16 14.79 34.51
CA LYS A 521 -19.90 16.10 35.13
C LYS A 521 -18.48 16.60 34.92
N ASP A 522 -17.56 15.71 34.59
CA ASP A 522 -16.17 16.06 34.31
C ASP A 522 -16.06 16.52 32.86
N THR A 523 -15.69 17.78 32.67
CA THR A 523 -15.65 18.42 31.33
C THR A 523 -14.26 18.91 31.02
N VAL A 524 -13.80 18.66 29.81
CA VAL A 524 -12.66 19.33 29.23
C VAL A 524 -13.15 20.36 28.21
N LYS A 525 -12.52 21.52 28.24
CA LYS A 525 -12.76 22.63 27.33
C LYS A 525 -11.55 22.83 26.44
N VAL A 526 -11.77 22.97 25.16
CA VAL A 526 -10.78 23.35 24.15
C VAL A 526 -11.20 24.70 23.58
N ASP A 527 -10.37 25.71 23.73
CA ASP A 527 -10.53 27.03 23.12
C ASP A 527 -9.53 27.22 22.01
N LEU A 528 -10.00 27.60 20.84
CA LEU A 528 -9.21 27.89 19.65
C LEU A 528 -9.38 29.37 19.27
N LYS A 529 -8.31 30.01 18.88
CA LYS A 529 -8.35 31.36 18.29
C LYS A 529 -7.44 31.46 17.09
N ASP A 530 -8.01 31.71 15.92
CA ASP A 530 -7.33 31.91 14.63
C ASP A 530 -6.32 30.79 14.28
N ILE A 531 -6.73 29.53 14.47
CA ILE A 531 -5.92 28.35 14.17
C ILE A 531 -6.16 27.90 12.73
N ASN A 532 -5.09 27.85 11.93
CA ASN A 532 -5.17 27.37 10.56
C ASN A 532 -5.53 25.89 10.51
N MET A 533 -6.65 25.58 9.85
CA MET A 533 -7.17 24.22 9.75
C MET A 533 -6.24 23.29 8.96
N GLY A 534 -5.47 23.80 8.01
CA GLY A 534 -4.50 23.02 7.24
C GLY A 534 -3.49 22.30 8.15
N TYR A 535 -3.07 22.90 9.26
CA TYR A 535 -2.19 22.24 10.24
C TYR A 535 -2.84 21.02 10.89
N VAL A 536 -4.13 21.11 11.18
CA VAL A 536 -4.88 20.00 11.81
C VAL A 536 -5.01 18.83 10.86
N PHE A 537 -5.34 19.09 9.59
CA PHE A 537 -5.49 18.07 8.57
C PHE A 537 -4.15 17.43 8.16
N ASP A 538 -3.07 18.20 8.06
CA ASP A 538 -1.71 17.72 7.81
C ASP A 538 -1.24 16.77 8.93
N ILE A 539 -1.46 17.11 10.18
CA ILE A 539 -1.10 16.30 11.35
C ILE A 539 -1.95 15.02 11.40
N ALA A 540 -3.25 15.13 11.13
CA ALA A 540 -4.17 14.00 11.19
C ALA A 540 -4.04 13.04 10.00
N SER A 541 -3.32 13.41 8.94
CA SER A 541 -3.15 12.64 7.70
C SER A 541 -4.48 12.15 7.11
N ILE A 542 -5.47 13.05 7.04
CA ILE A 542 -6.87 12.68 6.75
C ILE A 542 -7.08 12.38 5.28
N SER A 543 -6.43 13.05 4.36
CA SER A 543 -6.40 12.70 2.93
C SER A 543 -5.39 13.59 2.20
N ASP A 544 -4.66 13.02 1.22
CA ASP A 544 -3.80 13.80 0.31
C ASP A 544 -4.62 14.52 -0.78
N ASP A 545 -5.86 14.07 -1.01
CA ASP A 545 -6.71 14.53 -2.14
C ASP A 545 -7.62 15.70 -1.74
N VAL A 546 -7.75 16.00 -0.43
CA VAL A 546 -8.65 17.03 0.10
C VAL A 546 -7.90 17.89 1.12
N ASN A 547 -7.67 19.14 0.78
CA ASN A 547 -7.00 20.10 1.66
C ASN A 547 -8.00 21.21 2.08
N PHE A 548 -8.32 21.26 3.37
CA PHE A 548 -9.13 22.30 3.95
C PHE A 548 -8.24 23.35 4.63
N GLU A 549 -8.50 24.62 4.34
CA GLU A 549 -7.77 25.75 4.91
C GLU A 549 -8.75 26.78 5.48
N GLY A 550 -8.26 27.63 6.34
CA GLY A 550 -9.01 28.67 7.00
C GLY A 550 -8.62 28.81 8.46
N ASP A 551 -8.89 29.98 9.06
CA ASP A 551 -8.52 30.28 10.44
C ASP A 551 -9.71 30.01 11.37
N ALA A 552 -9.60 28.95 12.17
CA ALA A 552 -10.64 28.49 13.09
C ALA A 552 -10.59 29.20 14.44
N THR A 553 -11.71 29.75 14.87
CA THR A 553 -11.93 30.31 16.20
C THR A 553 -13.17 29.69 16.81
N GLY A 554 -13.10 29.28 18.06
CA GLY A 554 -14.26 28.75 18.75
C GLY A 554 -13.94 27.87 19.95
N THR A 555 -14.96 27.14 20.40
CA THR A 555 -14.86 26.29 21.59
C THR A 555 -15.41 24.90 21.34
N ALA A 556 -14.78 23.90 21.96
CA ALA A 556 -15.31 22.56 22.05
C ALA A 556 -15.35 22.14 23.54
N TYR A 557 -16.41 21.45 23.92
CA TYR A 557 -16.59 20.86 25.25
C TYR A 557 -16.79 19.37 25.09
N ALA A 558 -16.10 18.57 25.92
CA ALA A 558 -16.32 17.14 25.98
C ALA A 558 -16.41 16.67 27.42
N SER A 559 -17.38 15.80 27.73
CA SER A 559 -17.57 15.18 29.04
C SER A 559 -17.89 13.69 28.89
N GLY A 560 -17.69 12.91 29.97
CA GLY A 560 -17.96 11.48 29.99
C GLY A 560 -17.19 10.68 28.93
N VAL A 561 -16.05 11.18 28.45
CA VAL A 561 -15.33 10.77 27.21
C VAL A 561 -14.92 9.31 27.23
N LEU A 562 -14.63 8.74 28.41
CA LEU A 562 -14.12 7.38 28.53
C LEU A 562 -15.21 6.30 28.51
N LYS A 563 -16.50 6.68 28.61
CA LYS A 563 -17.60 5.71 28.64
C LYS A 563 -18.74 6.07 27.69
N LYS A 564 -19.29 7.24 27.83
CA LYS A 564 -20.41 7.73 27.04
C LYS A 564 -20.17 9.22 26.72
N PRO A 565 -19.43 9.51 25.66
CA PRO A 565 -19.01 10.88 25.37
C PRO A 565 -20.22 11.78 25.08
N ILE A 566 -20.16 12.97 25.60
CA ILE A 566 -21.02 14.11 25.25
C ILE A 566 -20.05 15.17 24.77
N MET A 567 -20.19 15.61 23.53
CA MET A 567 -19.32 16.64 22.96
C MET A 567 -20.18 17.67 22.24
N ASN A 568 -19.89 18.94 22.50
CA ASN A 568 -20.49 20.07 21.79
C ASN A 568 -19.35 20.95 21.29
N THR A 569 -19.46 21.41 20.06
CA THR A 569 -18.49 22.35 19.49
C THR A 569 -19.20 23.46 18.73
N ARG A 570 -18.66 24.66 18.85
CA ARG A 570 -19.01 25.78 18.00
C ARG A 570 -17.72 26.42 17.48
N LEU A 571 -17.55 26.35 16.15
CA LEU A 571 -16.38 26.87 15.47
C LEU A 571 -16.81 27.84 14.37
N TYR A 572 -16.13 28.95 14.29
CA TYR A 572 -16.17 29.87 13.17
C TYR A 572 -14.84 29.82 12.45
N ILE A 573 -14.86 29.51 11.14
CA ILE A 573 -13.67 29.38 10.31
C ILE A 573 -13.70 30.48 9.26
N LYS A 574 -12.80 31.45 9.43
CA LYS A 574 -12.65 32.57 8.51
C LYS A 574 -11.87 32.13 7.28
N ASN A 575 -12.29 32.61 6.10
CA ASN A 575 -11.67 32.30 4.82
C ASN A 575 -11.58 30.78 4.55
N PHE A 576 -12.63 30.06 4.90
CA PHE A 576 -12.71 28.63 4.64
C PHE A 576 -12.53 28.34 3.16
N SER A 577 -11.59 27.46 2.83
CA SER A 577 -11.27 27.07 1.48
C SER A 577 -11.04 25.57 1.35
N LEU A 578 -11.31 25.05 0.18
CA LEU A 578 -11.07 23.68 -0.23
C LEU A 578 -10.14 23.71 -1.45
N ASN A 579 -8.97 23.01 -1.35
CA ASN A 579 -7.99 22.93 -2.44
C ASN A 579 -7.68 24.29 -3.07
N GLN A 580 -7.37 25.30 -2.23
CA GLN A 580 -7.09 26.70 -2.60
C GLN A 580 -8.29 27.48 -3.19
N GLY A 581 -9.45 26.86 -3.35
CA GLY A 581 -10.69 27.53 -3.72
C GLY A 581 -11.42 28.05 -2.49
N ARG A 582 -11.48 29.37 -2.29
CA ARG A 582 -12.22 29.99 -1.19
C ARG A 582 -13.71 29.71 -1.34
N LEU A 583 -14.34 29.15 -0.30
CA LEU A 583 -15.76 28.86 -0.23
C LEU A 583 -16.56 29.92 0.55
N GLY A 584 -15.91 30.63 1.48
CA GLY A 584 -16.54 31.66 2.31
C GLY A 584 -16.10 31.57 3.77
N ASP A 585 -16.88 32.11 4.66
CA ASP A 585 -16.71 31.96 6.10
C ASP A 585 -17.68 30.89 6.62
N LEU A 586 -17.17 29.95 7.40
CA LEU A 586 -17.90 28.76 7.84
C LEU A 586 -18.20 28.82 9.33
N ASP A 587 -19.49 28.78 9.74
CA ASP A 587 -19.95 28.61 11.11
C ASP A 587 -20.41 27.16 11.30
N ILE A 588 -19.85 26.48 12.29
CA ILE A 588 -20.07 25.04 12.56
C ILE A 588 -20.62 24.89 13.97
N TYR A 589 -21.75 24.20 14.08
CA TYR A 589 -22.24 23.59 15.30
C TYR A 589 -22.10 22.06 15.19
N GLY A 590 -21.45 21.44 16.16
CA GLY A 590 -21.27 19.99 16.19
C GLY A 590 -21.64 19.40 17.53
N GLU A 591 -22.32 18.25 17.50
CA GLU A 591 -22.74 17.51 18.69
C GLU A 591 -22.43 16.03 18.53
N TRP A 592 -21.93 15.38 19.59
CA TRP A 592 -21.70 13.95 19.56
C TRP A 592 -22.98 13.14 19.66
N ASP A 593 -23.22 12.30 18.66
CA ASP A 593 -24.33 11.36 18.62
C ASP A 593 -23.86 9.98 19.10
N ASN A 594 -24.35 9.56 20.26
CA ASN A 594 -23.97 8.27 20.85
C ASN A 594 -24.58 7.06 20.13
N GLU A 595 -25.72 7.21 19.45
CA GLU A 595 -26.38 6.13 18.71
C GLU A 595 -25.61 5.83 17.43
N ASN A 596 -25.29 6.87 16.68
CA ASN A 596 -24.54 6.77 15.44
C ASN A 596 -23.02 6.75 15.65
N ARG A 597 -22.52 6.97 16.86
CA ARG A 597 -21.09 7.06 17.21
C ARG A 597 -20.33 8.04 16.30
N GLY A 598 -20.96 9.17 16.04
CA GLY A 598 -20.48 10.21 15.14
C GLY A 598 -20.73 11.61 15.65
N ILE A 599 -20.18 12.60 14.96
CA ILE A 599 -20.42 14.02 15.23
C ILE A 599 -21.51 14.48 14.27
N ARG A 600 -22.69 14.80 14.80
CA ARG A 600 -23.75 15.47 14.05
C ARG A 600 -23.32 16.91 13.80
N LEU A 601 -23.37 17.32 12.55
CA LEU A 601 -22.92 18.61 12.08
C LEU A 601 -24.10 19.43 11.55
N ASP A 602 -24.18 20.69 11.93
CA ASP A 602 -24.98 21.75 11.30
C ASP A 602 -24.04 22.92 11.03
N ALA A 603 -23.81 23.21 9.77
CA ALA A 603 -22.87 24.25 9.40
C ALA A 603 -23.43 25.14 8.29
N SER A 604 -23.01 26.41 8.30
CA SER A 604 -23.37 27.40 7.28
C SER A 604 -22.12 28.06 6.71
N ILE A 605 -22.05 28.13 5.38
CA ILE A 605 -20.97 28.79 4.64
C ILE A 605 -21.53 30.11 4.09
N GLN A 606 -20.97 31.23 4.54
CA GLN A 606 -21.31 32.56 4.09
C GLN A 606 -20.20 33.12 3.18
N ASP A 607 -20.57 33.41 1.94
CA ASP A 607 -19.71 34.13 0.99
C ASP A 607 -20.45 35.42 0.55
N ILE A 608 -20.37 35.78 -0.70
CA ILE A 608 -20.98 37.01 -1.28
C ILE A 608 -22.50 36.89 -1.36
N SER A 609 -23.03 35.68 -1.50
CA SER A 609 -24.47 35.41 -1.62
C SER A 609 -25.22 35.90 -0.37
N PRO A 610 -26.41 36.52 -0.51
CA PRO A 610 -27.23 36.94 0.63
C PRO A 610 -27.67 35.78 1.52
N SER A 611 -27.83 34.59 0.96
CA SER A 611 -28.21 33.37 1.70
C SER A 611 -27.01 32.43 1.81
N PRO A 612 -26.71 31.89 3.01
CA PRO A 612 -25.62 30.98 3.20
C PRO A 612 -25.89 29.62 2.55
N SER A 613 -24.84 28.93 2.13
CA SER A 613 -24.89 27.50 1.86
C SER A 613 -24.92 26.73 3.17
N ARG A 614 -25.70 25.64 3.24
CA ARG A 614 -25.87 24.84 4.45
C ARG A 614 -25.29 23.43 4.30
N VAL A 615 -24.63 22.94 5.35
CA VAL A 615 -24.09 21.60 5.41
C VAL A 615 -24.61 20.90 6.66
N THR A 616 -25.33 19.79 6.50
CA THR A 616 -25.89 19.03 7.61
C THR A 616 -25.57 17.54 7.46
N GLY A 617 -25.38 16.84 8.58
CA GLY A 617 -25.14 15.39 8.53
C GLY A 617 -24.30 14.89 9.68
N ILE A 618 -23.55 13.80 9.44
CA ILE A 618 -22.74 13.13 10.47
C ILE A 618 -21.34 12.86 9.95
N ILE A 619 -20.35 13.13 10.79
CA ILE A 619 -18.95 12.72 10.59
C ILE A 619 -18.64 11.58 11.55
N TYR A 620 -18.11 10.46 11.01
CA TYR A 620 -17.72 9.28 11.77
C TYR A 620 -16.19 9.25 11.96
N PRO A 621 -15.65 9.71 13.11
CA PRO A 621 -14.20 9.82 13.30
C PRO A 621 -13.53 8.51 13.70
N LEU A 622 -14.29 7.48 14.15
CA LEU A 622 -13.75 6.27 14.75
C LEU A 622 -13.63 5.12 13.74
N LYS A 623 -12.46 4.48 13.69
CA LYS A 623 -12.24 3.25 12.90
C LYS A 623 -13.04 2.07 13.49
N PRO A 624 -13.46 1.10 12.64
CA PRO A 624 -13.18 0.92 11.20
C PRO A 624 -14.07 1.72 10.25
N GLU A 625 -15.08 2.42 10.71
CA GLU A 625 -16.12 3.07 9.92
C GLU A 625 -15.89 4.58 9.74
N SER A 626 -14.65 5.04 9.89
CA SER A 626 -14.34 6.46 9.72
C SER A 626 -14.73 6.96 8.33
N GLY A 627 -15.58 7.99 8.31
CA GLY A 627 -16.16 8.54 7.08
C GLY A 627 -17.07 9.72 7.36
N LEU A 628 -17.96 10.02 6.41
CA LEU A 628 -18.93 11.10 6.54
C LEU A 628 -20.23 10.78 5.79
N ASP A 629 -21.30 11.47 6.17
CA ASP A 629 -22.59 11.47 5.50
C ASP A 629 -23.18 12.88 5.65
N LEU A 630 -22.98 13.70 4.59
CA LEU A 630 -23.29 15.14 4.62
C LEU A 630 -24.23 15.52 3.48
N ASN A 631 -25.27 16.26 3.80
CA ASN A 631 -26.15 16.93 2.86
C ASN A 631 -25.74 18.40 2.74
N ILE A 632 -25.39 18.81 1.53
CA ILE A 632 -24.93 20.15 1.20
C ILE A 632 -26.00 20.84 0.37
N GLU A 633 -26.56 21.92 0.88
CA GLU A 633 -27.42 22.83 0.11
C GLU A 633 -26.55 24.02 -0.31
N ALA A 634 -25.96 23.93 -1.48
CA ALA A 634 -25.13 24.98 -2.04
C ALA A 634 -25.98 26.13 -2.56
N ASN A 635 -25.62 27.34 -2.20
CA ASN A 635 -26.22 28.58 -2.69
C ASN A 635 -25.12 29.51 -3.21
N GLU A 636 -24.96 29.56 -4.53
CA GLU A 636 -23.89 30.32 -5.19
C GLU A 636 -22.49 29.99 -4.65
N LEU A 637 -22.23 28.73 -4.35
CA LEU A 637 -20.96 28.27 -3.82
C LEU A 637 -19.85 28.44 -4.86
N ASN A 638 -18.71 28.97 -4.46
CA ASN A 638 -17.56 29.18 -5.33
C ASN A 638 -16.96 27.84 -5.80
N LEU A 639 -16.82 27.67 -7.12
CA LEU A 639 -16.36 26.43 -7.74
C LEU A 639 -14.85 26.37 -7.98
N LYS A 640 -14.06 27.34 -7.55
CA LYS A 640 -12.61 27.40 -7.76
C LYS A 640 -11.87 26.18 -7.22
N PHE A 641 -12.40 25.48 -6.21
CA PHE A 641 -11.82 24.26 -5.66
C PHE A 641 -11.71 23.13 -6.70
N LEU A 642 -12.55 23.15 -7.76
CA LEU A 642 -12.49 22.17 -8.86
C LEU A 642 -11.20 22.26 -9.67
N GLU A 643 -10.51 23.40 -9.66
CA GLU A 643 -9.26 23.59 -10.37
C GLU A 643 -8.18 22.57 -9.96
N HIS A 644 -8.16 22.18 -8.68
CA HIS A 644 -7.25 21.15 -8.18
C HIS A 644 -7.39 19.80 -8.92
N TYR A 645 -8.62 19.42 -9.24
CA TYR A 645 -8.94 18.15 -9.91
C TYR A 645 -8.82 18.23 -11.45
N MET A 646 -8.84 19.43 -12.00
CA MET A 646 -8.85 19.67 -13.45
C MET A 646 -7.52 20.19 -14.00
N LYS A 647 -6.47 20.28 -13.21
CA LYS A 647 -5.15 20.86 -13.58
C LYS A 647 -4.55 20.31 -14.88
N SER A 648 -4.83 19.07 -15.22
CA SER A 648 -4.32 18.45 -16.47
C SER A 648 -5.06 18.89 -17.72
N ILE A 649 -6.22 19.55 -17.60
CA ILE A 649 -7.13 19.89 -18.71
C ILE A 649 -7.39 21.38 -18.74
N ALA A 650 -7.73 21.97 -17.59
CA ALA A 650 -8.18 23.34 -17.48
C ALA A 650 -7.68 24.01 -16.19
N ASN A 651 -7.54 25.31 -16.23
CA ASN A 651 -7.23 26.16 -15.08
C ASN A 651 -8.12 27.41 -15.06
N ASP A 652 -7.81 28.37 -14.18
CA ASP A 652 -8.53 29.62 -13.99
C ASP A 652 -10.05 29.44 -13.92
N ILE A 653 -10.48 28.42 -13.12
CA ILE A 653 -11.90 28.12 -12.91
C ILE A 653 -12.53 29.23 -12.06
N LYS A 654 -13.52 29.89 -12.60
CA LYS A 654 -14.32 30.95 -11.98
C LYS A 654 -15.77 30.59 -12.12
N GLY A 655 -16.55 30.80 -11.05
CA GLY A 655 -17.98 30.59 -11.14
C GLY A 655 -18.61 30.09 -9.85
N ARG A 656 -19.90 29.85 -9.92
CA ARG A 656 -20.75 29.51 -8.77
C ARG A 656 -21.69 28.38 -9.09
N GLY A 657 -21.97 27.60 -8.03
CA GLY A 657 -22.89 26.49 -8.09
C GLY A 657 -24.02 26.61 -7.06
N THR A 658 -25.25 26.35 -7.50
CA THR A 658 -26.43 26.29 -6.64
C THR A 658 -27.12 24.95 -6.81
N GLY A 659 -27.36 24.23 -5.70
CA GLY A 659 -27.98 22.91 -5.78
C GLY A 659 -27.88 22.10 -4.50
N LYS A 660 -28.28 20.84 -4.60
CA LYS A 660 -28.21 19.89 -3.47
C LYS A 660 -27.27 18.78 -3.82
N VAL A 661 -26.34 18.50 -2.89
CA VAL A 661 -25.33 17.46 -3.03
C VAL A 661 -25.31 16.62 -1.76
N HIS A 662 -25.42 15.33 -1.90
CA HIS A 662 -25.15 14.35 -0.85
C HIS A 662 -23.71 13.87 -0.98
N PHE A 663 -22.89 14.10 0.02
CA PHE A 663 -21.47 13.75 0.08
C PHE A 663 -21.24 12.73 1.20
N TYR A 664 -20.91 11.49 0.85
CA TYR A 664 -20.94 10.40 1.79
C TYR A 664 -19.92 9.31 1.51
N GLY A 665 -19.66 8.46 2.50
CA GLY A 665 -18.79 7.29 2.40
C GLY A 665 -17.62 7.29 3.39
N LYS A 666 -16.77 6.28 3.30
CA LYS A 666 -15.54 6.20 4.10
C LYS A 666 -14.50 7.19 3.58
N PHE A 667 -13.64 7.73 4.44
CA PHE A 667 -12.61 8.70 4.00
C PHE A 667 -11.67 8.20 2.87
N LYS A 668 -11.54 6.89 2.70
CA LYS A 668 -10.80 6.29 1.59
C LYS A 668 -11.64 6.01 0.34
N GLY A 669 -12.93 6.25 0.39
CA GLY A 669 -13.88 5.91 -0.66
C GLY A 669 -15.11 6.81 -0.59
N LEU A 670 -14.90 8.13 -0.73
CA LEU A 670 -15.96 9.15 -0.72
C LEU A 670 -16.74 9.15 -2.04
N ASN A 671 -18.02 9.38 -1.96
CA ASN A 671 -18.97 9.48 -3.07
C ASN A 671 -19.72 10.79 -3.01
N LEU A 672 -20.26 11.20 -4.15
CA LEU A 672 -21.18 12.32 -4.21
C LEU A 672 -22.37 11.99 -5.12
N ASP A 673 -23.52 12.61 -4.82
CA ASP A 673 -24.77 12.44 -5.55
C ASP A 673 -25.57 13.75 -5.49
N GLY A 674 -26.29 14.09 -6.55
CA GLY A 674 -27.12 15.28 -6.58
C GLY A 674 -27.15 16.03 -7.91
N ALA A 675 -27.49 17.31 -7.84
CA ALA A 675 -27.51 18.19 -9.00
C ALA A 675 -27.14 19.63 -8.62
N VAL A 676 -26.33 20.26 -9.46
CA VAL A 676 -25.83 21.63 -9.26
C VAL A 676 -26.04 22.45 -10.51
N MET A 677 -26.87 23.49 -10.42
CA MET A 677 -26.91 24.56 -11.42
C MET A 677 -25.58 25.33 -11.34
N THR A 678 -24.83 25.24 -12.39
CA THR A 678 -23.49 25.81 -12.51
C THR A 678 -23.52 27.04 -13.44
N ASP A 679 -22.92 28.11 -12.97
CA ASP A 679 -22.57 29.29 -13.79
C ASP A 679 -21.09 29.53 -13.61
N ALA A 680 -20.28 28.95 -14.50
CA ALA A 680 -18.84 28.90 -14.35
C ALA A 680 -18.10 29.01 -15.68
N SER A 681 -16.88 29.54 -15.62
CA SER A 681 -15.96 29.59 -16.76
C SER A 681 -14.63 28.93 -16.39
N MET A 682 -13.98 28.35 -17.40
CA MET A 682 -12.68 27.71 -17.25
C MET A 682 -11.80 27.95 -18.47
N LYS A 683 -10.50 27.98 -18.28
CA LYS A 683 -9.50 28.16 -19.32
C LYS A 683 -8.86 26.82 -19.69
N PHE A 684 -8.87 26.53 -20.99
CA PHE A 684 -8.14 25.40 -21.54
C PHE A 684 -6.75 25.86 -22.01
N ASP A 685 -5.68 25.44 -21.32
CA ASP A 685 -4.34 25.97 -21.55
C ASP A 685 -3.78 25.69 -22.93
N ILE A 686 -3.99 24.47 -23.46
CA ILE A 686 -3.52 24.07 -24.80
C ILE A 686 -4.04 24.98 -25.92
N LEU A 687 -5.29 25.39 -25.79
CA LEU A 687 -5.95 26.21 -26.77
C LEU A 687 -5.94 27.70 -26.39
N ASN A 688 -5.56 28.00 -25.15
CA ASN A 688 -5.60 29.33 -24.54
C ASN A 688 -6.98 30.02 -24.73
N THR A 689 -8.03 29.23 -24.50
CA THR A 689 -9.41 29.68 -24.66
C THR A 689 -10.20 29.53 -23.37
N HIS A 690 -11.15 30.41 -23.12
CA HIS A 690 -12.06 30.32 -21.98
C HIS A 690 -13.44 29.92 -22.49
N PHE A 691 -14.04 28.95 -21.82
CA PHE A 691 -15.42 28.57 -22.05
C PHE A 691 -16.23 28.69 -20.78
N ALA A 692 -17.44 29.18 -20.92
CA ALA A 692 -18.42 29.29 -19.85
C ALA A 692 -19.49 28.21 -20.00
N VAL A 693 -19.92 27.67 -18.86
CA VAL A 693 -20.99 26.69 -18.73
C VAL A 693 -22.07 27.29 -17.84
N LYS A 694 -23.28 27.35 -18.33
CA LYS A 694 -24.43 27.84 -17.57
C LYS A 694 -25.56 26.84 -17.66
N ASP A 695 -25.55 25.81 -16.85
CA ASP A 695 -26.54 24.73 -16.87
C ASP A 695 -26.47 23.85 -15.62
N THR A 696 -27.38 22.87 -15.49
CA THR A 696 -27.42 21.93 -14.40
C THR A 696 -26.57 20.71 -14.71
N ILE A 697 -25.55 20.46 -13.83
CA ILE A 697 -24.71 19.29 -13.88
C ILE A 697 -25.22 18.26 -12.88
N HIS A 698 -25.45 17.04 -13.34
CA HIS A 698 -25.86 15.92 -12.52
C HIS A 698 -24.66 15.15 -11.98
N LEU A 699 -24.68 14.90 -10.68
CA LEU A 699 -23.66 14.23 -9.92
C LEU A 699 -24.14 12.82 -9.56
N ALA A 700 -23.28 11.83 -9.71
CA ALA A 700 -23.55 10.46 -9.29
C ALA A 700 -22.28 9.84 -8.65
N PRO A 701 -22.36 8.76 -7.87
CA PRO A 701 -21.20 8.08 -7.26
C PRO A 701 -20.13 7.65 -8.27
N THR A 702 -20.56 7.40 -9.53
CA THR A 702 -19.70 6.99 -10.64
C THR A 702 -19.17 8.15 -11.48
N GLY A 703 -19.58 9.40 -11.21
CA GLY A 703 -19.13 10.57 -11.96
C GLY A 703 -20.17 11.65 -12.22
N LEU A 704 -19.85 12.50 -13.16
CA LEU A 704 -20.70 13.62 -13.62
C LEU A 704 -21.25 13.33 -14.99
N THR A 705 -22.49 13.75 -15.26
CA THR A 705 -23.10 13.66 -16.57
C THR A 705 -23.52 15.04 -17.09
N PHE A 706 -23.30 15.26 -18.36
CA PHE A 706 -23.52 16.51 -19.07
C PHE A 706 -24.47 16.20 -20.22
N ASN A 707 -25.72 16.64 -20.12
CA ASN A 707 -26.75 16.34 -21.10
C ASN A 707 -27.20 17.65 -21.78
N ASN A 708 -26.80 17.83 -23.02
CA ASN A 708 -27.15 18.99 -23.85
C ASN A 708 -26.83 20.34 -23.17
N ILE A 709 -25.69 20.38 -22.47
CA ILE A 709 -25.23 21.53 -21.66
C ILE A 709 -24.93 22.72 -22.60
N HIS A 710 -25.42 23.89 -22.24
CA HIS A 710 -25.09 25.12 -22.95
C HIS A 710 -23.72 25.62 -22.59
N ILE A 711 -22.86 25.77 -23.58
CA ILE A 711 -21.51 26.34 -23.44
C ILE A 711 -21.37 27.60 -24.27
N SER A 712 -20.54 28.53 -23.83
CA SER A 712 -20.24 29.76 -24.58
C SER A 712 -18.77 30.13 -24.49
N ASP A 713 -18.24 30.81 -25.49
CA ASP A 713 -16.94 31.46 -25.40
C ASP A 713 -17.06 32.84 -24.72
N MET A 714 -15.93 33.53 -24.54
CA MET A 714 -15.90 34.84 -23.88
C MET A 714 -16.48 35.98 -24.77
N GLU A 715 -16.72 35.71 -26.04
CA GLU A 715 -17.31 36.65 -26.98
C GLU A 715 -18.81 36.48 -27.17
N GLY A 716 -19.40 35.45 -26.51
CA GLY A 716 -20.83 35.19 -26.51
C GLY A 716 -21.29 34.23 -27.61
N HIS A 717 -20.36 33.62 -28.37
CA HIS A 717 -20.75 32.55 -29.29
C HIS A 717 -21.05 31.29 -28.49
N SER A 718 -21.95 30.47 -28.98
CA SER A 718 -22.50 29.37 -28.21
C SER A 718 -22.32 28.01 -28.86
N GLY A 719 -22.32 26.99 -28.02
CA GLY A 719 -22.32 25.61 -28.42
C GLY A 719 -23.10 24.75 -27.43
N ARG A 720 -23.20 23.48 -27.74
CA ARG A 720 -23.81 22.47 -26.87
C ARG A 720 -22.82 21.35 -26.59
N MET A 721 -22.89 20.80 -25.38
CA MET A 721 -22.00 19.75 -24.94
C MET A 721 -22.81 18.60 -24.32
N ASP A 722 -22.53 17.40 -24.79
CA ASP A 722 -22.97 16.13 -24.20
C ASP A 722 -21.77 15.36 -23.75
N GLY A 723 -21.90 14.61 -22.65
CA GLY A 723 -20.78 13.78 -22.19
C GLY A 723 -20.85 13.34 -20.77
N TYR A 724 -19.73 12.79 -20.34
CA TYR A 724 -19.54 12.34 -18.96
C TYR A 724 -18.10 12.52 -18.50
N LEU A 725 -17.95 12.56 -17.19
CA LEU A 725 -16.68 12.49 -16.47
C LEU A 725 -16.84 11.45 -15.39
N HIS A 726 -16.38 10.23 -15.66
CA HIS A 726 -16.46 9.11 -14.74
C HIS A 726 -15.21 9.03 -13.87
N PHE A 727 -15.41 8.67 -12.61
CA PHE A 727 -14.37 8.39 -11.64
C PHE A 727 -14.85 7.35 -10.63
N GLN A 728 -13.91 6.75 -9.90
CA GLN A 728 -14.19 5.91 -8.74
C GLN A 728 -13.53 6.56 -7.53
N HIS A 729 -14.33 7.05 -6.60
CA HIS A 729 -13.85 7.77 -5.40
C HIS A 729 -12.85 8.89 -5.74
N PHE A 730 -13.18 9.70 -6.74
CA PHE A 730 -12.35 10.80 -7.28
C PHE A 730 -11.01 10.36 -7.88
N LYS A 731 -10.84 9.07 -8.21
CA LYS A 731 -9.67 8.49 -8.86
C LYS A 731 -10.05 7.85 -10.19
N ASN A 732 -9.04 7.50 -10.99
CA ASN A 732 -9.22 6.83 -12.28
C ASN A 732 -10.15 7.60 -13.23
N LEU A 733 -9.85 8.88 -13.39
CA LEU A 733 -10.63 9.79 -14.23
C LEU A 733 -10.72 9.27 -15.67
N ASN A 734 -11.95 9.18 -16.19
CA ASN A 734 -12.27 8.84 -17.58
C ASN A 734 -13.35 9.79 -18.08
N TYR A 735 -13.11 10.48 -19.18
CA TYR A 735 -14.04 11.48 -19.70
C TYR A 735 -14.24 11.36 -21.19
N ARG A 736 -15.42 11.74 -21.63
CA ARG A 736 -15.81 11.89 -23.03
C ARG A 736 -16.81 13.03 -23.16
N PHE A 737 -16.48 14.02 -24.00
CA PHE A 737 -17.33 15.17 -24.30
C PHE A 737 -17.49 15.33 -25.79
N GLU A 738 -18.72 15.45 -26.23
CA GLU A 738 -19.09 15.76 -27.61
C GLU A 738 -19.62 17.19 -27.64
N ILE A 739 -18.92 18.08 -28.35
CA ILE A 739 -19.20 19.50 -28.35
C ILE A 739 -19.63 19.91 -29.77
N GLN A 740 -20.77 20.56 -29.88
CA GLN A 740 -21.23 21.20 -31.10
C GLN A 740 -21.01 22.70 -30.97
N ALA A 741 -20.03 23.19 -31.69
CA ALA A 741 -19.63 24.59 -31.68
C ALA A 741 -20.34 25.38 -32.84
N ASN A 742 -20.75 26.58 -32.54
CA ASN A 742 -21.30 27.52 -33.55
C ASN A 742 -20.54 28.84 -33.47
N ASN A 743 -19.68 29.08 -34.43
CA ASN A 743 -18.80 30.24 -34.53
C ASN A 743 -17.96 30.50 -33.27
N MET A 744 -17.61 29.45 -32.53
CA MET A 744 -16.88 29.56 -31.25
C MET A 744 -15.39 29.83 -31.46
N LEU A 745 -14.80 30.62 -30.56
CA LEU A 745 -13.35 30.81 -30.45
C LEU A 745 -12.71 29.55 -29.90
N VAL A 746 -12.21 28.67 -30.77
CA VAL A 746 -11.68 27.35 -30.41
C VAL A 746 -10.18 27.34 -30.15
N MET A 747 -9.45 28.36 -30.60
CA MET A 747 -8.02 28.53 -30.33
C MET A 747 -7.65 30.01 -30.29
N ASN A 748 -6.84 30.42 -29.32
CA ASN A 748 -6.29 31.77 -29.19
C ASN A 748 -4.86 31.73 -28.63
N THR A 749 -3.98 31.04 -29.34
CA THR A 749 -2.59 30.81 -28.90
C THR A 749 -1.67 31.82 -29.53
N LYS A 750 -0.57 32.09 -28.82
CA LYS A 750 0.55 32.87 -29.34
C LYS A 750 1.69 31.94 -29.70
N GLU A 751 2.67 32.46 -30.44
CA GLU A 751 3.89 31.75 -30.77
C GLU A 751 4.57 31.18 -29.49
N SER A 752 4.89 29.90 -29.53
CA SER A 752 5.50 29.14 -28.43
C SER A 752 6.52 28.13 -28.97
N ALA A 753 7.55 27.85 -28.21
CA ALA A 753 8.54 26.82 -28.58
C ALA A 753 7.97 25.39 -28.52
N ASP A 754 6.86 25.19 -27.82
CA ASP A 754 6.26 23.86 -27.61
C ASP A 754 5.28 23.44 -28.73
N MET A 755 4.80 24.42 -29.53
CA MET A 755 3.80 24.17 -30.57
C MET A 755 4.19 24.82 -31.91
N PRO A 756 4.17 24.07 -33.03
CA PRO A 756 4.55 24.62 -34.35
C PRO A 756 3.46 25.45 -34.99
N PHE A 757 2.34 25.66 -34.31
CA PHE A 757 1.22 26.44 -34.80
C PHE A 757 0.61 27.34 -33.73
N TYR A 758 0.11 28.48 -34.15
CA TYR A 758 -0.58 29.43 -33.28
C TYR A 758 -1.60 30.25 -34.06
N GLY A 759 -2.42 31.00 -33.35
CA GLY A 759 -3.38 31.93 -33.98
C GLY A 759 -4.67 32.06 -33.19
N THR A 760 -5.62 32.74 -33.81
CA THR A 760 -6.98 32.93 -33.34
C THR A 760 -7.90 32.24 -34.32
N VAL A 761 -8.61 31.21 -33.89
CA VAL A 761 -9.46 30.35 -34.73
C VAL A 761 -10.88 30.32 -34.22
N TYR A 762 -11.81 30.76 -35.07
CA TYR A 762 -13.24 30.60 -34.88
C TYR A 762 -13.76 29.47 -35.76
N GLY A 763 -14.55 28.61 -35.20
CA GLY A 763 -15.05 27.43 -35.92
C GLY A 763 -16.50 27.08 -35.63
N THR A 764 -17.13 26.48 -36.63
CA THR A 764 -18.46 25.84 -36.52
C THR A 764 -18.32 24.37 -36.85
N GLY A 765 -18.75 23.48 -35.97
CA GLY A 765 -18.62 22.04 -36.19
C GLY A 765 -18.61 21.24 -34.89
N ASN A 766 -18.02 20.03 -34.95
CA ASN A 766 -18.06 19.09 -33.87
C ASN A 766 -16.65 18.86 -33.31
N VAL A 767 -16.56 18.78 -31.98
CA VAL A 767 -15.34 18.41 -31.25
C VAL A 767 -15.64 17.24 -30.34
N LEU A 768 -14.86 16.18 -30.41
CA LEU A 768 -14.88 15.07 -29.49
C LEU A 768 -13.59 15.11 -28.63
N LEU A 769 -13.76 15.25 -27.33
CA LEU A 769 -12.72 15.17 -26.33
C LEU A 769 -12.87 13.85 -25.57
N ALA A 770 -11.84 13.02 -25.54
CA ALA A 770 -11.87 11.79 -24.75
C ALA A 770 -10.50 11.55 -24.10
N GLY A 771 -10.50 10.92 -22.93
CA GLY A 771 -9.25 10.60 -22.25
C GLY A 771 -9.41 9.92 -20.90
N ASN A 772 -8.28 9.43 -20.42
CA ASN A 772 -8.17 8.90 -19.07
C ASN A 772 -6.74 9.11 -18.54
N ALA A 773 -6.51 8.77 -17.26
CA ALA A 773 -5.23 8.98 -16.59
C ALA A 773 -4.05 8.23 -17.21
N THR A 774 -4.30 7.14 -17.97
CA THR A 774 -3.24 6.28 -18.56
C THR A 774 -3.05 6.52 -20.05
N GLN A 775 -4.09 6.88 -20.80
CA GLN A 775 -4.05 7.03 -22.26
C GLN A 775 -3.82 8.48 -22.72
N GLY A 776 -3.97 9.43 -21.80
CA GLY A 776 -3.84 10.84 -22.11
C GLY A 776 -5.12 11.45 -22.70
N LEU A 777 -4.97 12.51 -23.52
CA LEU A 777 -6.05 13.27 -24.12
C LEU A 777 -6.09 13.04 -25.63
N ASP A 778 -7.24 12.54 -26.13
CA ASP A 778 -7.56 12.43 -27.55
C ASP A 778 -8.60 13.49 -27.93
N VAL A 779 -8.28 14.32 -28.92
CA VAL A 779 -9.14 15.38 -29.45
C VAL A 779 -9.38 15.14 -30.93
N ASN A 780 -10.65 14.96 -31.31
CA ASN A 780 -11.04 14.84 -32.68
C ASN A 780 -11.92 16.05 -33.05
N VAL A 781 -11.52 16.84 -34.04
CA VAL A 781 -12.15 18.08 -34.48
C VAL A 781 -12.59 17.93 -35.91
N ALA A 782 -13.86 18.27 -36.20
CA ALA A 782 -14.36 18.41 -37.55
C ALA A 782 -15.10 19.77 -37.64
N MET A 783 -14.43 20.76 -38.22
CA MET A 783 -14.88 22.15 -38.18
C MET A 783 -14.70 22.87 -39.52
N THR A 784 -15.62 23.81 -39.76
CA THR A 784 -15.50 24.82 -40.80
C THR A 784 -14.98 26.12 -40.17
N THR A 785 -14.01 26.77 -40.77
CA THR A 785 -13.46 28.06 -40.31
C THR A 785 -14.43 29.22 -40.52
N ASN A 786 -14.51 30.11 -39.54
CA ASN A 786 -15.35 31.32 -39.60
C ASN A 786 -14.50 32.58 -39.73
N ARG A 787 -15.20 33.73 -39.90
CA ARG A 787 -14.55 35.07 -40.00
C ARG A 787 -13.63 35.34 -38.82
N ASN A 788 -12.65 36.19 -39.03
CA ASN A 788 -11.60 36.58 -38.08
C ASN A 788 -10.63 35.44 -37.72
N THR A 789 -10.72 34.29 -38.36
CA THR A 789 -9.77 33.20 -38.17
C THR A 789 -8.41 33.54 -38.79
N THR A 790 -7.37 33.42 -38.00
CA THR A 790 -5.96 33.46 -38.45
C THR A 790 -5.25 32.26 -37.85
N PHE A 791 -4.76 31.40 -38.70
CA PHE A 791 -3.97 30.24 -38.33
C PHE A 791 -2.55 30.37 -38.90
N THR A 792 -1.55 30.25 -38.08
CA THR A 792 -0.13 30.34 -38.45
C THR A 792 0.58 29.01 -38.11
N TYR A 793 1.24 28.46 -39.15
CA TYR A 793 2.17 27.32 -38.97
C TYR A 793 3.59 27.82 -39.14
N ILE A 794 4.50 27.43 -38.25
CA ILE A 794 5.93 27.78 -38.28
C ILE A 794 6.72 26.57 -38.71
N ASN A 795 7.52 26.75 -39.76
CA ASN A 795 8.49 25.78 -40.22
C ASN A 795 9.75 25.83 -39.35
N GLY A 796 10.00 24.77 -38.60
CA GLY A 796 11.22 24.64 -37.77
C GLY A 796 11.04 25.16 -36.36
N SER A 797 11.37 24.35 -35.35
CA SER A 797 11.37 24.77 -33.95
C SER A 797 12.53 25.75 -33.70
N VAL A 798 12.23 26.97 -33.25
CA VAL A 798 13.20 27.94 -32.74
C VAL A 798 14.06 27.31 -31.59
N ALA A 799 13.53 26.26 -30.96
CA ALA A 799 14.23 25.50 -29.91
C ALA A 799 15.50 24.77 -30.38
N SER A 800 15.63 24.47 -31.70
CA SER A 800 16.81 23.77 -32.20
C SER A 800 18.06 24.66 -32.29
N ALA A 801 17.89 25.99 -32.39
CA ALA A 801 19.03 26.93 -32.48
C ALA A 801 19.55 27.39 -31.12
N THR A 802 18.72 27.36 -30.06
CA THR A 802 19.12 27.83 -28.72
C THR A 802 19.54 26.72 -27.77
N SER A 803 19.35 25.44 -28.13
CA SER A 803 19.71 24.30 -27.24
C SER A 803 21.19 23.85 -27.35
N ASN A 804 22.00 24.45 -28.20
CA ASN A 804 23.43 24.22 -28.23
C ASN A 804 24.12 25.00 -27.06
N GLN A 805 23.79 24.64 -25.85
CA GLN A 805 24.52 25.06 -24.67
C GLN A 805 25.87 24.31 -24.59
N PHE A 806 26.81 24.71 -25.46
CA PHE A 806 28.23 24.33 -25.32
C PHE A 806 28.93 25.07 -24.17
N ILE A 807 28.28 26.05 -23.58
CA ILE A 807 28.84 26.83 -22.48
C ILE A 807 28.08 26.50 -21.21
N LYS A 808 28.67 25.68 -20.36
CA LYS A 808 28.17 25.41 -19.00
C LYS A 808 28.78 26.47 -18.07
N PHE A 809 27.99 27.42 -17.63
CA PHE A 809 28.41 28.38 -16.61
C PHE A 809 28.58 27.62 -15.29
N VAL A 810 29.81 27.49 -14.81
CA VAL A 810 30.12 26.96 -13.48
C VAL A 810 30.33 28.14 -12.57
N ASP A 811 29.46 28.30 -11.59
CA ASP A 811 29.64 29.28 -10.52
C ASP A 811 30.88 28.91 -9.70
N LYS A 812 31.97 29.71 -9.84
CA LYS A 812 33.22 29.56 -9.11
C LYS A 812 33.29 30.44 -7.85
N THR A 813 32.16 30.95 -7.38
CA THR A 813 32.17 31.70 -6.12
C THR A 813 32.61 30.76 -5.01
N PRO A 814 33.67 31.08 -4.24
CA PRO A 814 34.11 30.20 -3.18
C PRO A 814 33.04 30.19 -2.08
N ARG A 815 32.23 29.12 -2.04
CA ARG A 815 31.38 28.85 -0.88
C ARG A 815 32.31 28.60 0.29
N ARG A 816 32.23 29.41 1.35
CA ARG A 816 32.84 29.13 2.63
C ARG A 816 32.40 27.75 3.06
N THR A 817 33.31 26.81 3.00
CA THR A 817 33.16 25.45 3.54
C THR A 817 33.00 25.58 5.04
N ILE A 818 31.79 25.47 5.53
CA ILE A 818 31.55 24.95 6.88
C ILE A 818 31.74 23.45 6.71
N GLN A 819 32.90 22.97 7.15
CA GLN A 819 33.14 21.54 7.33
C GLN A 819 32.08 20.99 8.27
N ASP A 820 31.46 19.90 7.85
CA ASP A 820 30.53 18.94 8.47
C ASP A 820 29.09 19.03 7.98
N SER A 821 28.93 18.71 6.74
CA SER A 821 27.83 17.83 6.28
C SER A 821 28.06 17.48 4.82
N ILE A 822 28.49 16.27 4.58
CA ILE A 822 28.35 15.60 3.30
C ILE A 822 26.84 15.48 3.10
N GLN A 823 26.29 16.36 2.26
CA GLN A 823 24.96 16.13 1.70
C GLN A 823 25.06 14.91 0.77
N VAL A 824 24.97 13.74 1.34
CA VAL A 824 24.61 12.56 0.58
C VAL A 824 23.14 12.79 0.19
N ILE A 825 22.91 13.26 -1.04
CA ILE A 825 21.57 13.20 -1.62
C ILE A 825 21.14 11.75 -1.51
N SER A 826 20.14 11.47 -0.69
CA SER A 826 19.74 10.10 -0.44
C SER A 826 19.32 9.47 -1.78
N TYR A 827 19.56 8.18 -1.95
CA TYR A 827 19.10 7.43 -3.13
C TYR A 827 17.60 7.63 -3.37
N TYR A 828 16.84 7.89 -2.29
CA TYR A 828 15.42 8.18 -2.35
C TYR A 828 15.13 9.60 -2.88
N GLU A 829 15.92 10.61 -2.54
CA GLU A 829 15.80 11.95 -3.16
C GLU A 829 16.12 11.89 -4.66
N GLN A 830 17.08 11.05 -5.06
CA GLN A 830 17.34 10.80 -6.48
C GLN A 830 16.17 10.08 -7.16
N ILE A 831 15.51 9.12 -6.48
CA ILE A 831 14.29 8.48 -6.97
C ILE A 831 13.12 9.45 -6.95
N GLN A 832 12.98 10.29 -5.93
CA GLN A 832 11.94 11.33 -5.89
C GLN A 832 12.14 12.39 -6.95
N GLN A 833 13.38 12.86 -7.16
CA GLN A 833 13.71 13.77 -8.26
C GLN A 833 13.48 13.11 -9.63
N LYS A 834 13.83 11.85 -9.79
CA LYS A 834 13.47 11.07 -10.98
C LYS A 834 11.96 10.87 -11.11
N ARG A 835 11.24 10.56 -10.04
CA ARG A 835 9.77 10.44 -10.06
C ARG A 835 9.07 11.78 -10.30
N GLN A 836 9.57 12.87 -9.71
CA GLN A 836 9.05 14.21 -10.01
C GLN A 836 9.37 14.62 -11.47
N ALA A 837 10.55 14.28 -11.99
CA ALA A 837 10.87 14.48 -13.40
C ALA A 837 10.09 13.49 -14.33
N GLU A 838 9.68 12.33 -13.83
CA GLU A 838 8.80 11.39 -14.53
C GLU A 838 7.31 11.76 -14.38
N GLU A 839 6.90 12.41 -13.28
CA GLU A 839 5.56 12.99 -13.08
C GLU A 839 5.36 14.31 -13.86
N GLU A 840 6.42 14.99 -14.22
CA GLU A 840 6.42 16.04 -15.27
C GLU A 840 6.39 15.45 -16.69
N GLN A 841 6.13 14.14 -16.85
CA GLN A 841 5.79 13.61 -18.17
C GLN A 841 4.49 14.24 -18.62
N LYS A 842 4.63 15.21 -19.55
CA LYS A 842 3.51 15.85 -20.22
C LYS A 842 2.51 14.78 -20.67
N THR A 843 1.28 14.93 -20.26
CA THR A 843 0.14 14.08 -20.68
C THR A 843 0.21 13.82 -22.18
N ASP A 844 0.01 12.61 -22.63
CA ASP A 844 -0.07 12.27 -24.04
C ASP A 844 -1.26 13.01 -24.67
N ILE A 845 -0.98 13.80 -25.71
CA ILE A 845 -2.00 14.59 -26.40
C ILE A 845 -2.00 14.22 -27.86
N ARG A 846 -3.13 13.75 -28.34
CA ARG A 846 -3.38 13.43 -29.75
C ARG A 846 -4.49 14.31 -30.28
N LEU A 847 -4.21 15.07 -31.35
CA LEU A 847 -5.18 15.90 -32.01
C LEU A 847 -5.37 15.39 -33.45
N ASN A 848 -6.59 15.06 -33.79
CA ASN A 848 -7.02 14.77 -35.15
C ASN A 848 -7.97 15.89 -35.59
N ILE A 849 -7.52 16.75 -36.46
CA ILE A 849 -8.23 17.95 -36.85
C ILE A 849 -8.59 17.88 -38.34
N LEU A 850 -9.85 17.88 -38.68
CA LEU A 850 -10.40 18.02 -40.00
C LEU A 850 -11.00 19.43 -40.14
N VAL A 851 -10.41 20.25 -40.99
CA VAL A 851 -10.83 21.64 -41.20
C VAL A 851 -11.27 21.87 -42.61
N ASP A 852 -12.50 22.36 -42.78
CA ASP A 852 -12.92 23.00 -43.99
C ASP A 852 -12.56 24.49 -43.93
N ALA A 853 -11.50 24.87 -44.62
CA ALA A 853 -11.06 26.25 -44.69
C ALA A 853 -11.97 27.05 -45.64
N THR A 854 -12.38 28.22 -45.20
CA THR A 854 -13.22 29.14 -45.96
C THR A 854 -12.42 30.40 -46.34
N PRO A 855 -12.84 31.15 -47.33
CA PRO A 855 -12.21 32.42 -47.73
C PRO A 855 -12.23 33.50 -46.64
N ASP A 856 -13.01 33.31 -45.59
CA ASP A 856 -13.06 34.20 -44.42
C ASP A 856 -11.89 34.04 -43.47
N ALA A 857 -11.18 32.89 -43.56
CA ALA A 857 -10.03 32.56 -42.72
C ALA A 857 -8.71 32.89 -43.42
N THR A 858 -7.73 33.36 -42.67
CA THR A 858 -6.36 33.59 -43.13
C THR A 858 -5.47 32.47 -42.67
N MET A 859 -4.86 31.77 -43.62
CA MET A 859 -3.80 30.80 -43.31
C MET A 859 -2.44 31.47 -43.58
N ARG A 860 -1.50 31.29 -42.63
CA ARG A 860 -0.12 31.77 -42.75
C ARG A 860 0.84 30.60 -42.53
N ILE A 861 1.81 30.47 -43.40
CA ILE A 861 2.89 29.51 -43.31
C ILE A 861 4.20 30.28 -43.26
N ILE A 862 4.89 30.27 -42.13
CA ILE A 862 6.21 30.86 -41.98
C ILE A 862 7.24 29.83 -42.45
N MET A 863 7.90 30.13 -43.56
CA MET A 863 8.85 29.22 -44.20
C MET A 863 10.22 29.35 -43.60
N ASP A 864 10.64 30.58 -43.31
CA ASP A 864 11.90 30.87 -42.59
C ASP A 864 11.63 31.93 -41.50
N PRO A 865 11.60 31.55 -40.23
CA PRO A 865 11.40 32.47 -39.11
C PRO A 865 12.52 33.51 -38.97
N ILE A 866 13.75 33.21 -39.43
CA ILE A 866 14.92 34.05 -39.30
C ILE A 866 14.90 35.13 -40.44
N ALA A 867 14.72 34.68 -41.66
CA ALA A 867 14.59 35.59 -42.81
C ALA A 867 13.29 36.38 -42.84
N GLY A 868 12.25 35.85 -42.16
CA GLY A 868 10.91 36.43 -42.11
C GLY A 868 10.08 36.12 -43.37
N ASP A 869 10.37 35.04 -44.07
CA ASP A 869 9.65 34.59 -45.25
C ASP A 869 8.36 33.87 -44.84
N TYR A 870 7.23 34.32 -45.40
CA TYR A 870 5.94 33.64 -45.18
C TYR A 870 5.00 33.77 -46.37
N ILE A 871 4.14 32.78 -46.50
CA ILE A 871 2.96 32.77 -47.34
C ILE A 871 1.75 33.04 -46.44
N SER A 872 0.95 34.04 -46.76
CA SER A 872 -0.30 34.34 -46.07
C SER A 872 -1.39 34.46 -47.10
N GLY A 873 -2.45 33.69 -46.95
CA GLY A 873 -3.53 33.71 -47.92
C GLY A 873 -4.89 33.36 -47.34
N LYS A 874 -5.94 33.80 -48.04
CA LYS A 874 -7.32 33.39 -47.83
C LYS A 874 -7.72 32.47 -48.98
N GLY A 875 -8.42 31.38 -48.63
CA GLY A 875 -8.73 30.36 -49.64
C GLY A 875 -9.69 29.30 -49.13
N THR A 876 -9.81 28.25 -49.93
CA THR A 876 -10.66 27.10 -49.62
C THR A 876 -9.84 25.81 -49.62
N GLY A 877 -10.21 24.91 -48.74
CA GLY A 877 -9.54 23.60 -48.70
C GLY A 877 -10.07 22.73 -47.57
N ASN A 878 -9.95 21.43 -47.78
CA ASN A 878 -10.21 20.44 -46.75
C ASN A 878 -8.88 19.89 -46.26
N ILE A 879 -8.51 20.23 -45.05
CA ILE A 879 -7.20 19.92 -44.50
C ILE A 879 -7.36 19.04 -43.25
N ARG A 880 -6.75 17.85 -43.26
CA ARG A 880 -6.63 16.97 -42.13
C ARG A 880 -5.26 17.12 -41.50
N THR A 881 -5.22 17.43 -40.21
CA THR A 881 -4.00 17.55 -39.43
C THR A 881 -4.00 16.51 -38.29
N GLU A 882 -2.93 15.74 -38.18
CA GLU A 882 -2.68 14.83 -37.12
C GLU A 882 -1.49 15.36 -36.29
N PHE A 883 -1.69 15.59 -35.03
CA PHE A 883 -0.66 16.06 -34.09
C PHE A 883 -0.57 15.15 -32.89
N TYR A 884 0.66 14.80 -32.53
CA TYR A 884 0.99 14.12 -31.30
C TYR A 884 2.13 14.86 -30.60
N ASN A 885 1.94 15.26 -29.34
CA ASN A 885 2.90 16.10 -28.61
C ASN A 885 4.29 15.48 -28.38
N LYS A 886 4.43 14.17 -28.62
CA LYS A 886 5.69 13.43 -28.58
C LYS A 886 6.13 12.90 -29.94
N GLY A 887 5.54 13.40 -31.02
CA GLY A 887 5.79 12.94 -32.40
C GLY A 887 5.71 14.08 -33.41
N ASP A 888 5.67 13.71 -34.68
CA ASP A 888 5.65 14.63 -35.79
C ASP A 888 4.21 15.08 -36.14
N VAL A 889 4.08 16.32 -36.61
CA VAL A 889 2.84 16.83 -37.23
C VAL A 889 2.71 16.26 -38.62
N LYS A 890 1.51 15.76 -38.96
CA LYS A 890 1.18 15.35 -40.34
C LYS A 890 -0.01 16.14 -40.83
N MET A 891 0.05 16.62 -42.06
CA MET A 891 -1.04 17.33 -42.75
C MET A 891 -1.34 16.65 -44.07
N PHE A 892 -2.63 16.61 -44.42
CA PHE A 892 -3.13 16.04 -45.69
C PHE A 892 -4.22 16.93 -46.24
N GLY A 893 -4.28 17.07 -47.55
CA GLY A 893 -5.33 17.81 -48.23
C GLY A 893 -4.81 18.91 -49.16
N ASN A 894 -5.73 19.59 -49.84
CA ASN A 894 -5.38 20.63 -50.78
C ASN A 894 -5.97 21.96 -50.33
N TYR A 895 -5.14 23.00 -50.32
CA TYR A 895 -5.55 24.38 -50.03
C TYR A 895 -5.41 25.22 -51.25
N ARG A 896 -6.51 25.76 -51.80
CA ARG A 896 -6.55 26.67 -52.92
C ARG A 896 -6.62 28.11 -52.40
N ILE A 897 -5.65 28.92 -52.76
CA ILE A 897 -5.55 30.33 -52.41
C ILE A 897 -6.35 31.16 -53.39
N ASN A 898 -7.30 31.94 -52.86
CA ASN A 898 -8.07 32.89 -53.66
C ASN A 898 -7.41 34.28 -53.68
N GLN A 899 -6.84 34.69 -52.56
CA GLN A 899 -6.06 35.92 -52.44
C GLN A 899 -5.02 35.76 -51.33
N GLY A 900 -3.83 36.26 -51.58
CA GLY A 900 -2.75 36.15 -50.63
C GLY A 900 -1.54 36.99 -50.93
N VAL A 901 -0.58 36.95 -50.03
CA VAL A 901 0.70 37.60 -50.14
C VAL A 901 1.81 36.63 -49.82
N TYR A 902 2.78 36.53 -50.66
CA TYR A 902 4.07 35.92 -50.37
C TYR A 902 5.08 37.00 -50.04
N LYS A 903 5.52 37.06 -48.77
CA LYS A 903 6.60 37.92 -48.36
C LYS A 903 7.91 37.20 -48.62
N PHE A 904 8.61 37.70 -49.65
CA PHE A 904 9.87 37.16 -50.08
C PHE A 904 11.03 37.97 -49.54
N SER A 905 12.04 37.34 -48.95
CA SER A 905 13.28 37.93 -48.53
C SER A 905 14.45 37.22 -49.20
N LEU A 906 15.34 37.98 -49.85
CA LEU A 906 16.56 37.44 -50.44
C LEU A 906 17.75 37.99 -49.68
N GLN A 907 18.51 37.17 -49.01
CA GLN A 907 19.73 37.49 -48.25
C GLN A 907 19.56 38.72 -47.31
N GLU A 908 18.37 38.88 -46.72
CA GLU A 908 17.94 39.97 -45.86
C GLU A 908 18.03 41.38 -46.48
N VAL A 909 18.47 41.50 -47.70
CA VAL A 909 18.64 42.78 -48.43
C VAL A 909 17.44 43.17 -49.23
N ILE A 910 16.82 42.21 -49.94
CA ILE A 910 15.65 42.47 -50.77
C ILE A 910 14.42 41.88 -50.06
N ARG A 911 13.47 42.73 -49.70
CA ARG A 911 12.17 42.32 -49.16
C ARG A 911 11.07 42.89 -50.03
N LYS A 912 10.25 41.97 -50.64
CA LYS A 912 9.16 42.33 -51.53
C LYS A 912 7.92 41.47 -51.21
N ASP A 913 6.78 42.11 -51.29
CA ASP A 913 5.48 41.47 -51.11
C ASP A 913 4.88 41.16 -52.48
N PHE A 914 4.86 39.87 -52.83
CA PHE A 914 4.22 39.41 -54.08
C PHE A 914 2.76 39.05 -53.78
N ILE A 915 1.84 39.60 -54.60
CA ILE A 915 0.41 39.28 -54.54
C ILE A 915 0.18 37.95 -55.24
N ILE A 916 -0.35 36.97 -54.49
CA ILE A 916 -0.64 35.63 -54.98
C ILE A 916 -1.91 35.70 -55.85
N LYS A 917 -1.86 35.09 -57.04
CA LYS A 917 -2.99 34.99 -57.98
C LYS A 917 -3.99 33.92 -57.54
N ASP A 918 -5.28 34.14 -57.78
CA ASP A 918 -6.35 33.17 -57.55
C ASP A 918 -6.08 31.85 -58.28
N GLY A 919 -6.34 30.75 -57.63
CA GLY A 919 -6.12 29.39 -58.14
C GLY A 919 -4.78 28.76 -57.76
N SER A 920 -3.89 29.53 -57.13
CA SER A 920 -2.66 28.98 -56.54
C SER A 920 -2.95 27.91 -55.47
N THR A 921 -2.18 26.81 -55.43
CA THR A 921 -2.48 25.67 -54.55
C THR A 921 -1.29 25.25 -53.70
N ILE A 922 -1.61 24.73 -52.49
CA ILE A 922 -0.67 24.04 -51.63
C ILE A 922 -1.30 22.67 -51.30
N THR A 923 -0.62 21.57 -51.63
CA THR A 923 -1.08 20.21 -51.37
C THR A 923 -0.21 19.56 -50.34
N PHE A 924 -0.82 19.20 -49.23
CA PHE A 924 -0.18 18.51 -48.09
C PHE A 924 -0.32 17.00 -48.24
N ASN A 925 0.78 16.23 -48.06
CA ASN A 925 0.85 14.79 -48.25
C ASN A 925 1.56 14.05 -47.11
N GLY A 926 1.55 14.58 -45.91
CA GLY A 926 2.24 14.03 -44.71
C GLY A 926 2.96 15.11 -43.97
N ALA A 927 4.30 15.09 -43.92
CA ALA A 927 5.02 16.15 -43.23
C ALA A 927 4.66 17.52 -43.87
N PRO A 928 4.31 18.55 -43.09
CA PRO A 928 3.89 19.85 -43.63
C PRO A 928 4.94 20.49 -44.54
N LEU A 929 6.20 20.18 -44.30
CA LEU A 929 7.35 20.69 -45.08
C LEU A 929 7.46 20.06 -46.48
N ASP A 930 6.95 18.85 -46.63
CA ASP A 930 6.96 18.11 -47.88
C ASP A 930 5.72 18.45 -48.75
N ALA A 931 4.94 19.47 -48.29
CA ALA A 931 3.82 19.95 -49.09
C ALA A 931 4.29 20.43 -50.45
N ASN A 932 3.51 20.09 -51.48
CA ASN A 932 3.78 20.53 -52.85
C ASN A 932 3.01 21.82 -53.10
N MET A 933 3.68 22.84 -53.65
CA MET A 933 3.08 24.10 -53.97
C MET A 933 3.08 24.32 -55.50
N ASP A 934 2.04 25.00 -55.95
CA ASP A 934 1.94 25.58 -57.30
C ASP A 934 1.34 27.00 -57.13
N ILE A 935 2.18 27.98 -56.96
CA ILE A 935 1.83 29.35 -56.62
C ILE A 935 2.33 30.29 -57.69
N GLN A 936 1.42 31.10 -58.23
CA GLN A 936 1.75 32.20 -59.08
C GLN A 936 1.52 33.53 -58.34
N ALA A 937 2.55 34.35 -58.25
CA ALA A 937 2.46 35.64 -57.58
C ALA A 937 3.07 36.75 -58.41
N SER A 938 2.60 37.96 -58.21
CA SER A 938 3.08 39.10 -58.99
C SER A 938 3.39 40.28 -58.07
N TYR A 939 4.46 40.98 -58.40
CA TYR A 939 4.80 42.27 -57.80
C TYR A 939 4.82 43.33 -58.87
N THR A 940 4.04 44.36 -58.71
CA THR A 940 3.86 45.43 -59.71
C THR A 940 4.76 46.65 -59.44
N VAL A 941 5.57 47.00 -60.34
CA VAL A 941 6.31 48.27 -60.36
C VAL A 941 5.60 49.23 -61.30
N ASN A 942 4.96 50.24 -60.73
CA ASN A 942 4.12 51.17 -61.53
C ASN A 942 4.88 52.08 -62.50
N SER A 943 6.17 52.29 -62.34
CA SER A 943 7.02 53.13 -63.17
C SER A 943 8.43 52.50 -63.16
N ALA A 944 8.74 51.67 -64.10
CA ALA A 944 10.04 51.16 -64.37
C ALA A 944 10.60 51.74 -65.64
N SER A 945 11.90 52.14 -65.69
CA SER A 945 12.57 52.67 -66.88
C SER A 945 12.78 51.50 -67.84
N LEU A 946 12.28 51.62 -69.00
CA LEU A 946 12.47 50.62 -70.09
C LEU A 946 13.96 50.60 -70.53
N ASN A 947 14.70 51.72 -70.41
CA ASN A 947 16.09 51.80 -70.74
C ASN A 947 16.94 50.96 -69.80
N ASP A 948 16.46 50.65 -68.54
CA ASP A 948 17.15 49.79 -67.60
C ASP A 948 16.91 48.27 -67.87
N LEU A 949 15.84 47.96 -68.59
CA LEU A 949 15.51 46.61 -69.02
C LEU A 949 16.04 46.17 -70.33
N ILE A 950 16.12 47.13 -71.31
CA ILE A 950 16.59 46.86 -72.61
C ILE A 950 17.56 48.05 -73.01
N PRO A 951 18.87 47.85 -72.97
CA PRO A 951 19.86 48.91 -73.12
C PRO A 951 19.78 49.70 -74.47
N ASP A 952 19.20 49.15 -75.55
CA ASP A 952 19.13 49.74 -76.87
C ASP A 952 17.74 50.25 -77.23
N ALA A 953 16.80 50.35 -76.27
CA ALA A 953 15.42 50.65 -76.53
C ALA A 953 15.12 52.18 -76.79
N SER A 954 16.05 53.06 -76.54
CA SER A 954 15.92 54.51 -76.61
C SER A 954 15.56 55.06 -78.04
N ALA A 955 15.64 54.24 -79.10
CA ALA A 955 15.29 54.64 -80.49
C ALA A 955 13.85 54.28 -80.92
N ILE A 956 13.10 53.50 -80.12
CA ILE A 956 11.83 52.95 -80.61
C ILE A 956 10.64 53.29 -79.68
N ILE A 957 10.89 53.79 -78.46
CA ILE A 957 9.88 53.92 -77.43
C ILE A 957 9.55 55.35 -77.07
N GLN A 958 8.30 55.77 -77.23
CA GLN A 958 7.76 57.11 -76.89
C GLN A 958 7.44 57.28 -75.40
N GLN A 959 7.43 56.20 -74.55
CA GLN A 959 7.21 56.28 -73.09
C GLN A 959 8.41 55.72 -72.40
N PRO A 960 9.18 56.53 -71.67
CA PRO A 960 10.40 56.04 -70.95
C PRO A 960 10.11 55.15 -69.71
N ASN A 961 8.90 55.22 -69.22
CA ASN A 961 8.48 54.48 -68.05
C ASN A 961 7.23 53.65 -68.28
N VAL A 962 7.28 52.40 -68.01
CA VAL A 962 6.18 51.43 -68.15
C VAL A 962 5.85 50.73 -66.85
N ARG A 963 4.62 50.26 -66.80
CA ARG A 963 4.21 49.42 -65.72
C ARG A 963 4.70 47.99 -65.92
N VAL A 964 5.43 47.44 -64.96
CA VAL A 964 6.03 46.13 -65.05
C VAL A 964 5.47 45.22 -63.94
N ASN A 965 4.95 44.09 -64.36
CA ASN A 965 4.61 43.01 -63.40
C ASN A 965 5.80 42.00 -63.37
N CYS A 966 6.45 41.91 -62.20
CA CYS A 966 7.38 40.82 -61.92
C CYS A 966 6.52 39.60 -61.51
N ILE A 967 6.51 38.60 -62.40
CA ILE A 967 5.80 37.34 -62.13
C ILE A 967 6.76 36.36 -61.43
N MET A 968 6.30 35.75 -60.32
CA MET A 968 7.01 34.69 -59.62
C MET A 968 6.17 33.44 -59.70
N ASN A 969 6.69 32.39 -60.28
CA ASN A 969 6.10 31.05 -60.25
C ASN A 969 6.87 30.17 -59.25
N LEU A 970 6.20 29.72 -58.21
CA LEU A 970 6.74 28.85 -57.20
C LEU A 970 6.15 27.46 -57.38
N SER A 971 6.99 26.45 -57.60
CA SER A 971 6.52 25.07 -57.78
C SER A 971 7.41 24.07 -57.01
N GLY A 972 6.86 22.90 -56.67
CA GLY A 972 7.55 21.84 -55.97
C GLY A 972 7.39 21.91 -54.47
N MET A 973 8.35 21.35 -53.73
CA MET A 973 8.24 21.21 -52.27
C MET A 973 8.34 22.55 -51.54
N LEU A 974 7.54 22.75 -50.51
CA LEU A 974 7.50 23.97 -49.69
C LEU A 974 8.86 24.32 -49.08
N VAL A 975 9.68 23.33 -48.70
CA VAL A 975 11.02 23.53 -48.13
C VAL A 975 12.03 24.02 -49.19
N ARG A 976 11.89 23.57 -50.41
CA ARG A 976 12.83 23.87 -51.50
C ARG A 976 12.06 24.17 -52.79
N PRO A 977 11.39 25.32 -52.85
CA PRO A 977 10.62 25.66 -54.04
C PRO A 977 11.52 25.96 -55.23
N THR A 978 11.09 25.54 -56.40
CA THR A 978 11.66 26.00 -57.66
C THR A 978 11.04 27.35 -57.95
N ILE A 979 11.84 28.40 -57.96
CA ILE A 979 11.43 29.79 -58.21
C ILE A 979 11.75 30.11 -59.67
N LYS A 980 10.75 30.45 -60.50
CA LYS A 980 10.92 31.00 -61.86
C LYS A 980 10.38 32.41 -61.85
N LEU A 981 11.23 33.34 -62.23
CA LEU A 981 10.89 34.75 -62.34
C LEU A 981 10.63 35.09 -63.82
N GLY A 982 9.63 35.91 -64.06
CA GLY A 982 9.27 36.42 -65.39
C GLY A 982 8.88 37.85 -65.24
N ILE A 983 8.81 38.52 -66.34
CA ILE A 983 8.40 39.91 -66.47
C ILE A 983 7.22 40.00 -67.50
N GLU A 984 6.16 40.71 -67.14
CA GLU A 984 5.01 40.94 -67.93
C GLU A 984 4.76 42.48 -68.04
N LEU A 985 4.49 42.95 -69.24
CA LEU A 985 4.20 44.35 -69.52
C LEU A 985 2.71 44.53 -69.90
N PRO A 986 1.81 44.66 -68.94
CA PRO A 986 0.37 44.43 -69.11
C PRO A 986 -0.32 45.46 -70.01
N ASN A 987 0.27 46.59 -70.31
CA ASN A 987 -0.35 47.70 -71.03
C ASN A 987 0.37 48.02 -72.31
N GLU A 988 1.35 47.23 -72.77
CA GLU A 988 2.22 47.49 -73.86
C GLU A 988 1.81 46.57 -75.04
N ARG A 989 2.12 47.05 -76.33
CA ARG A 989 1.83 46.34 -77.60
C ARG A 989 2.70 45.07 -77.65
N ASP A 990 2.21 44.06 -78.35
CA ASP A 990 2.89 42.77 -78.48
C ASP A 990 4.38 42.85 -78.94
N GLU A 991 4.70 43.89 -79.66
CA GLU A 991 6.06 44.17 -80.16
C GLU A 991 7.04 44.54 -79.01
N ILE A 992 6.58 44.98 -77.93
CA ILE A 992 7.35 45.31 -76.69
C ILE A 992 7.35 44.16 -75.65
N GLN A 993 6.44 43.25 -75.77
CA GLN A 993 6.29 42.08 -74.82
C GLN A 993 7.16 40.94 -75.30
N THR A 994 7.48 40.79 -76.52
CA THR A 994 8.40 39.78 -77.09
C THR A 994 9.83 40.20 -77.03
#